data_d0a34049f4380fa6f766b953d4bb6b49
#
_entry.id   d0a34049f4380fa6f766b953d4bb6b49
#
_cell.length_a   1.000
_cell.length_b   1.000
_cell.length_c   1.000
_cell.angle_alpha   90.00
_cell.angle_beta   90.00
_cell.angle_gamma   90.00
#
_symmetry.space_group_name_H-M   'P 1'
#
loop_
_entity.id
_entity.type
_entity.pdbx_description
1 polymer ?
#
loop_
_entity_poly.entity_id
_entity_poly.type
_entity_poly.pdbx_seq_one_letter_code
_entity_poly.pdbx_strand_id
1 'polypeptide(L)'
;GVLLQKHFVILHLLVEFANKFKTLGILKKAKFEIVDKEALYPIVGVITSAFEGEDQLKSFIRQCNVVITTMQIIDHAPEEQQDVYVSSFSNVFVDEAHHIVATSWRKFSDRFPRHQLVQFTATPFRNDGQRLDGKIIFNYPLRQAQKDGYYRTIHFLPVREYGEEAIADKAIAEKAVEKLKDDQKRYQHIMMARCETKSRAQAVYKIYKELCPELRIVLLYSGCPDYIENYNKVLKRDVDIVVCVNMLGEGFDLPELKIAAFHDIRKSLPITLQFSGRFTRTSRDAELGDASFVANIADLTVKQELDSLYEEDADWNILLADANDNKVTDEKEFKDFIEGFKSGTDAQIPVSSIYPKFSTVVYQSYAKGWHPEDFYKGIRGYDKLDYQSYDINENEKLLVAVMAKEQNVEGIKVKDVRTMAWSYLVLFWDEKKNLLYINSLDNASLYHEVAKHVVGAPGKAPKLISGVDVFKTFHNLKRTKLRNVGLKVYLGKDIRFRMHAGRDVENGLSRIEKMNSEKSFVVGDGFENGEKTSIGASYKGRIWSLSGNGNILAFKNWCMEQGEKLTNPNIDANQILKETLIPKMIKEMPVDTIPFSIDWDDEMWRELETRYSFKLLGSESYMYNTEIELCENALEGNKVRFAVCNGEQHVEFQLELFENNENEKNKFPDYRIKQLTHGEALIQFGTRTLKLTDFFEKEENVPIIYFTDGSSLRGNEYIVLSATPTLYDKNSLQEWDWEDVNLLKESQGVRPHLKTDSIQYNVIQTLVRQDYDIVYDDDNAGEIADVITLKLIENEIHVELYHLKFAHEGKITSQIANFYEVCGQAQKSANWKYKEAEEMLNHLLRREIKKSSNGDECSRIYKGTHEKLIELMKLAKRKLPVKYSVFIVQPGVSKDSASDEILSLLGVTESFLKERTGIELKVIVNKKSL
;
A
#
# COMPACT_ATOMS: atom_id res chain seq x y z
N GLY A 1 1.05 49.31 47.57
CA GLY A 1 -0.28 48.79 47.22
C GLY A 1 -0.13 47.63 46.25
N VAL A 2 -0.12 46.39 46.76
CA VAL A 2 -0.20 45.19 45.94
C VAL A 2 -1.63 45.15 45.39
N LEU A 3 -1.79 45.39 44.12
CA LEU A 3 -3.03 45.08 43.40
C LEU A 3 -3.26 43.58 43.55
N LEU A 4 -4.20 43.20 44.45
CA LEU A 4 -4.67 41.83 44.58
C LEU A 4 -5.30 41.39 43.25
N GLN A 5 -4.60 40.59 42.50
CA GLN A 5 -5.11 39.96 41.28
C GLN A 5 -6.34 39.14 41.65
N LYS A 6 -7.41 39.27 40.88
CA LYS A 6 -8.64 38.48 41.07
C LYS A 6 -8.60 37.26 40.17
N HIS A 7 -8.87 36.12 40.76
CA HIS A 7 -8.81 34.84 40.07
C HIS A 7 -10.21 34.23 39.93
N PHE A 8 -10.49 33.70 38.75
CA PHE A 8 -11.72 32.99 38.42
C PHE A 8 -11.42 31.54 38.17
N VAL A 9 -12.11 30.62 38.81
CA VAL A 9 -11.87 29.20 38.72
C VAL A 9 -13.15 28.49 38.31
N ILE A 10 -13.10 27.77 37.24
CA ILE A 10 -14.20 26.99 36.67
C ILE A 10 -13.91 25.52 36.96
N LEU A 11 -14.76 24.86 37.75
CA LEU A 11 -14.57 23.52 38.26
C LEU A 11 -15.83 22.68 38.11
N HIS A 12 -15.64 21.38 38.05
CA HIS A 12 -16.74 20.42 38.06
C HIS A 12 -17.26 20.17 39.50
N LEU A 13 -16.43 20.37 40.54
CA LEU A 13 -16.72 20.12 41.97
C LEU A 13 -16.40 21.34 42.83
N LEU A 14 -17.44 22.05 43.25
CA LEU A 14 -17.33 23.37 43.88
C LEU A 14 -16.81 23.34 45.32
N VAL A 15 -17.24 22.39 46.15
CA VAL A 15 -17.07 22.51 47.64
C VAL A 15 -15.68 22.09 48.09
N GLU A 16 -15.12 21.05 47.57
CA GLU A 16 -13.82 20.52 47.99
C GLU A 16 -12.69 21.48 47.65
N PHE A 17 -12.72 22.01 46.43
CA PHE A 17 -11.72 22.97 45.96
C PHE A 17 -11.78 24.30 46.67
N ALA A 18 -12.99 24.79 47.00
CA ALA A 18 -13.14 26.00 47.76
C ALA A 18 -12.39 25.95 49.13
N ASN A 19 -12.44 24.83 49.78
CA ASN A 19 -11.70 24.60 51.03
C ASN A 19 -10.17 24.61 50.83
N LYS A 20 -9.67 24.04 49.71
CA LYS A 20 -8.25 24.07 49.38
C LYS A 20 -7.76 25.51 49.16
N PHE A 21 -8.55 26.36 48.46
CA PHE A 21 -8.22 27.77 48.27
C PHE A 21 -8.31 28.55 49.58
N LYS A 22 -9.39 28.36 50.39
CA LYS A 22 -9.55 29.02 51.70
C LYS A 22 -8.39 28.78 52.68
N THR A 23 -7.82 27.61 52.66
CA THR A 23 -6.73 27.19 53.54
C THR A 23 -5.35 27.31 52.92
N LEU A 24 -5.25 27.75 51.66
CA LEU A 24 -4.04 27.70 50.85
C LEU A 24 -3.42 26.29 50.77
N GLY A 25 -4.15 25.26 51.19
CA GLY A 25 -3.84 23.85 51.03
C GLY A 25 -2.38 23.48 51.27
N ILE A 26 -1.76 22.84 50.28
CA ILE A 26 -0.36 22.41 50.34
C ILE A 26 0.64 23.57 50.36
N LEU A 27 0.28 24.75 49.88
CA LEU A 27 1.17 25.91 49.82
C LEU A 27 1.60 26.41 51.23
N LYS A 28 0.75 26.21 52.23
CA LYS A 28 1.03 26.55 53.65
C LYS A 28 1.49 25.34 54.50
N LYS A 29 1.51 24.15 53.95
CA LYS A 29 2.02 22.97 54.69
C LYS A 29 3.54 23.06 54.83
N ALA A 30 3.97 22.95 56.09
CA ALA A 30 5.32 23.30 56.60
C ALA A 30 6.56 22.73 55.89
N LYS A 31 6.41 21.82 54.94
CA LYS A 31 7.56 21.22 54.21
C LYS A 31 8.03 22.01 52.99
N PHE A 32 7.25 22.92 52.42
CA PHE A 32 7.56 23.51 51.12
C PHE A 32 7.83 25.01 51.13
N GLU A 33 7.45 25.75 52.19
CA GLU A 33 7.66 27.22 52.35
C GLU A 33 7.41 28.05 51.07
N ILE A 34 6.43 27.61 50.23
CA ILE A 34 6.13 28.25 48.93
C ILE A 34 5.45 29.59 49.14
N VAL A 35 4.71 29.72 50.26
CA VAL A 35 3.99 30.93 50.66
C VAL A 35 4.42 31.29 52.07
N ASP A 36 4.67 32.60 52.26
CA ASP A 36 5.03 33.15 53.58
C ASP A 36 4.02 32.73 54.67
N LYS A 37 4.49 32.39 55.84
CA LYS A 37 3.65 32.02 56.98
C LYS A 37 2.64 33.10 57.38
N GLU A 38 3.01 34.35 57.13
CA GLU A 38 2.16 35.53 57.43
C GLU A 38 1.21 35.88 56.27
N ALA A 39 1.25 35.19 55.14
CA ALA A 39 0.38 35.40 54.00
C ALA A 39 -1.10 35.31 54.43
N LEU A 40 -1.89 36.32 54.07
CA LEU A 40 -3.33 36.35 54.34
C LEU A 40 -4.05 35.30 53.47
N TYR A 41 -5.06 34.69 54.07
CA TYR A 41 -5.95 33.77 53.36
C TYR A 41 -6.84 34.49 52.37
N PRO A 42 -7.06 33.98 51.18
CA PRO A 42 -7.93 34.59 50.20
C PRO A 42 -9.41 34.50 50.63
N ILE A 43 -10.19 35.50 50.29
CA ILE A 43 -11.64 35.45 50.37
C ILE A 43 -12.15 34.70 49.14
N VAL A 44 -12.75 33.54 49.35
CA VAL A 44 -13.22 32.66 48.31
C VAL A 44 -14.73 32.67 48.23
N GLY A 45 -15.25 33.15 47.12
CA GLY A 45 -16.67 33.09 46.77
C GLY A 45 -17.02 31.86 45.95
N VAL A 46 -18.12 31.20 46.28
CA VAL A 46 -18.63 30.04 45.51
C VAL A 46 -20.00 30.41 44.94
N ILE A 47 -20.16 30.33 43.64
CA ILE A 47 -21.40 30.57 42.92
C ILE A 47 -22.04 29.23 42.57
N THR A 48 -23.21 28.95 43.15
CA THR A 48 -23.95 27.69 42.97
C THR A 48 -25.25 27.85 42.19
N SER A 49 -25.67 29.12 41.93
CA SER A 49 -26.85 29.47 41.13
C SER A 49 -26.65 30.84 40.48
N ALA A 50 -27.39 31.11 39.42
CA ALA A 50 -27.40 32.42 38.77
C ALA A 50 -27.92 33.54 39.74
N PHE A 51 -27.42 34.77 39.56
CA PHE A 51 -27.86 35.93 40.26
C PHE A 51 -29.11 36.56 39.59
N GLU A 52 -29.95 37.24 40.36
CA GLU A 52 -31.14 37.91 39.80
C GLU A 52 -30.80 39.14 38.93
N GLY A 53 -29.59 39.73 39.12
CA GLY A 53 -29.13 40.87 38.34
C GLY A 53 -27.61 41.05 38.33
N GLU A 54 -27.14 41.88 37.40
CA GLU A 54 -25.73 42.19 37.16
C GLU A 54 -25.08 42.89 38.39
N ASP A 55 -25.80 43.78 39.03
CA ASP A 55 -25.28 44.55 40.19
C ASP A 55 -25.03 43.66 41.41
N GLN A 56 -25.87 42.66 41.61
CA GLN A 56 -25.68 41.69 42.69
C GLN A 56 -24.42 40.82 42.42
N LEU A 57 -24.23 40.41 41.17
CA LEU A 57 -23.05 39.67 40.77
C LEU A 57 -21.78 40.52 40.93
N LYS A 58 -21.76 41.77 40.49
CA LYS A 58 -20.64 42.70 40.66
C LYS A 58 -20.33 42.95 42.14
N SER A 59 -21.34 43.14 42.98
CA SER A 59 -21.15 43.30 44.42
C SER A 59 -20.54 42.08 45.07
N PHE A 60 -20.99 40.90 44.70
CA PHE A 60 -20.41 39.63 45.17
C PHE A 60 -18.94 39.47 44.76
N ILE A 61 -18.63 39.69 43.49
CA ILE A 61 -17.26 39.55 42.96
C ILE A 61 -16.29 40.52 43.60
N ARG A 62 -16.76 41.77 43.91
CA ARG A 62 -15.91 42.79 44.55
C ARG A 62 -15.39 42.38 45.92
N GLN A 63 -16.13 41.53 46.65
CA GLN A 63 -15.74 41.04 47.99
C GLN A 63 -14.78 39.83 47.95
N CYS A 64 -14.59 39.23 46.80
CA CYS A 64 -13.81 38.00 46.66
C CYS A 64 -12.45 38.22 45.98
N ASN A 65 -11.45 37.48 46.43
CA ASN A 65 -10.15 37.33 45.72
C ASN A 65 -10.18 36.19 44.73
N VAL A 66 -10.88 35.11 45.04
CA VAL A 66 -11.07 33.94 44.20
C VAL A 66 -12.57 33.67 44.09
N VAL A 67 -13.06 33.50 42.87
CA VAL A 67 -14.45 33.07 42.63
C VAL A 67 -14.43 31.72 41.94
N ILE A 68 -15.21 30.79 42.47
CA ILE A 68 -15.32 29.43 41.98
C ILE A 68 -16.74 29.17 41.51
N THR A 69 -16.90 28.62 40.32
CA THR A 69 -18.20 28.25 39.77
C THR A 69 -18.10 27.08 38.79
N THR A 70 -19.22 26.60 38.27
CA THR A 70 -19.26 25.61 37.16
C THR A 70 -19.60 26.27 35.84
N MET A 71 -19.20 25.66 34.74
CA MET A 71 -19.53 26.16 33.40
C MET A 71 -21.04 26.15 33.14
N GLN A 72 -21.76 25.18 33.68
CA GLN A 72 -23.20 25.09 33.55
C GLN A 72 -23.93 26.35 34.11
N ILE A 73 -23.45 26.91 35.24
CA ILE A 73 -24.01 28.13 35.79
C ILE A 73 -23.75 29.34 34.89
N ILE A 74 -22.55 29.41 34.31
CA ILE A 74 -22.16 30.50 33.39
C ILE A 74 -22.96 30.41 32.09
N ASP A 75 -23.12 29.21 31.53
CA ASP A 75 -23.83 28.99 30.25
C ASP A 75 -25.33 29.35 30.33
N HIS A 76 -25.93 29.18 31.52
CA HIS A 76 -27.32 29.56 31.78
C HIS A 76 -27.49 31.03 32.25
N ALA A 77 -26.38 31.76 32.49
CA ALA A 77 -26.44 33.15 32.87
C ALA A 77 -26.75 34.07 31.65
N PRO A 78 -27.53 35.15 31.82
CA PRO A 78 -27.72 36.18 30.81
C PRO A 78 -26.40 36.73 30.28
N GLU A 79 -26.39 37.21 29.03
CA GLU A 79 -25.18 37.69 28.35
C GLU A 79 -24.51 38.85 29.10
N GLU A 80 -25.30 39.73 29.67
CA GLU A 80 -24.81 40.84 30.51
C GLU A 80 -24.04 40.35 31.75
N GLN A 81 -24.47 39.25 32.37
CA GLN A 81 -23.75 38.65 33.51
C GLN A 81 -22.49 37.95 33.04
N GLN A 82 -22.50 37.33 31.85
CA GLN A 82 -21.29 36.75 31.26
C GLN A 82 -20.22 37.82 30.99
N ASP A 83 -20.62 39.04 30.56
CA ASP A 83 -19.70 40.16 30.38
C ASP A 83 -19.05 40.61 31.70
N VAL A 84 -19.79 40.52 32.82
CA VAL A 84 -19.23 40.78 34.14
C VAL A 84 -18.14 39.78 34.52
N TYR A 85 -18.32 38.48 34.19
CA TYR A 85 -17.28 37.49 34.42
C TYR A 85 -16.05 37.80 33.59
N VAL A 86 -16.20 38.11 32.30
CA VAL A 86 -15.06 38.36 31.38
C VAL A 86 -14.28 39.61 31.83
N SER A 87 -14.93 40.67 32.28
CA SER A 87 -14.29 41.94 32.60
C SER A 87 -13.77 42.05 34.05
N SER A 88 -14.17 41.16 34.97
CA SER A 88 -13.86 41.28 36.40
C SER A 88 -12.61 40.57 36.88
N PHE A 89 -12.06 39.65 36.07
CA PHE A 89 -10.94 38.80 36.52
C PHE A 89 -9.68 39.01 35.68
N SER A 90 -8.52 38.95 36.34
CA SER A 90 -7.20 39.02 35.67
C SER A 90 -6.68 37.69 35.20
N ASN A 91 -7.14 36.60 35.78
CA ASN A 91 -6.76 35.24 35.38
C ASN A 91 -7.95 34.30 35.54
N VAL A 92 -8.10 33.39 34.61
CA VAL A 92 -9.14 32.39 34.58
C VAL A 92 -8.46 31.01 34.54
N PHE A 93 -8.80 30.17 35.50
CA PHE A 93 -8.32 28.82 35.62
C PHE A 93 -9.45 27.85 35.27
N VAL A 94 -9.25 26.99 34.31
CA VAL A 94 -10.24 25.99 33.90
C VAL A 94 -9.66 24.59 34.14
N ASP A 95 -10.31 23.86 35.02
CA ASP A 95 -9.98 22.48 35.29
C ASP A 95 -10.77 21.53 34.38
N GLU A 96 -10.24 20.37 34.07
CA GLU A 96 -10.76 19.38 33.10
C GLU A 96 -11.12 20.06 31.76
N ALA A 97 -10.17 20.85 31.26
CA ALA A 97 -10.36 21.69 30.09
C ALA A 97 -10.70 20.94 28.79
N HIS A 98 -10.53 19.64 28.74
CA HIS A 98 -10.94 18.81 27.62
C HIS A 98 -12.45 18.88 27.32
N HIS A 99 -13.27 19.40 28.25
CA HIS A 99 -14.68 19.71 28.03
C HIS A 99 -14.93 21.04 27.30
N ILE A 100 -13.92 21.93 27.19
CA ILE A 100 -14.04 23.26 26.56
C ILE A 100 -14.48 23.22 25.10
N VAL A 101 -14.23 22.11 24.43
CA VAL A 101 -14.56 21.96 23.00
C VAL A 101 -16.08 21.86 22.75
N ALA A 102 -16.91 21.72 23.80
CA ALA A 102 -18.36 21.93 23.63
C ALA A 102 -18.64 23.37 23.19
N THR A 103 -19.55 23.54 22.24
CA THR A 103 -19.80 24.82 21.52
C THR A 103 -20.04 26.00 22.45
N SER A 104 -20.69 25.79 23.57
CA SER A 104 -20.98 26.83 24.60
C SER A 104 -19.70 27.25 25.35
N TRP A 105 -18.87 26.29 25.76
CA TRP A 105 -17.60 26.56 26.45
C TRP A 105 -16.62 27.33 25.57
N ARG A 106 -16.53 26.96 24.30
CA ARG A 106 -15.64 27.62 23.34
C ARG A 106 -16.05 29.07 23.14
N LYS A 107 -17.34 29.34 22.94
CA LYS A 107 -17.90 30.72 22.82
C LYS A 107 -17.57 31.57 24.01
N PHE A 108 -17.62 31.03 25.23
CA PHE A 108 -17.31 31.77 26.44
C PHE A 108 -15.80 31.97 26.62
N SER A 109 -14.99 30.96 26.43
CA SER A 109 -13.52 31.03 26.55
C SER A 109 -12.90 31.98 25.54
N ASP A 110 -13.42 32.04 24.32
CA ASP A 110 -12.93 32.92 23.24
C ASP A 110 -13.14 34.41 23.56
N ARG A 111 -13.98 34.73 24.56
CA ARG A 111 -14.20 36.12 25.04
C ARG A 111 -13.10 36.63 25.97
N PHE A 112 -12.26 35.75 26.51
CA PHE A 112 -11.12 36.14 27.34
C PHE A 112 -9.85 36.35 26.49
N PRO A 113 -9.04 37.38 26.86
CA PRO A 113 -7.69 37.49 26.30
C PRO A 113 -6.89 36.20 26.57
N ARG A 114 -6.25 35.63 25.56
CA ARG A 114 -5.56 34.33 25.64
C ARG A 114 -4.54 34.23 26.77
N HIS A 115 -3.88 35.33 27.12
CA HIS A 115 -2.89 35.41 28.20
C HIS A 115 -3.49 35.32 29.61
N GLN A 116 -4.81 35.44 29.75
CA GLN A 116 -5.52 35.34 31.02
C GLN A 116 -6.07 33.93 31.29
N LEU A 117 -6.16 33.08 30.27
CA LEU A 117 -6.76 31.76 30.37
C LEU A 117 -5.69 30.70 30.60
N VAL A 118 -5.80 29.99 31.73
CA VAL A 118 -4.94 28.83 32.08
C VAL A 118 -5.81 27.58 32.17
N GLN A 119 -5.47 26.59 31.41
CA GLN A 119 -6.23 25.34 31.27
C GLN A 119 -5.47 24.20 31.90
N PHE A 120 -6.15 23.37 32.69
CA PHE A 120 -5.59 22.14 33.27
C PHE A 120 -6.36 20.94 32.71
N THR A 121 -5.66 19.93 32.29
CA THR A 121 -6.25 18.67 31.83
C THR A 121 -5.23 17.54 31.91
N ALA A 122 -5.69 16.34 32.23
CA ALA A 122 -4.91 15.11 32.12
C ALA A 122 -4.90 14.56 30.68
N THR A 123 -5.89 14.98 29.86
CA THR A 123 -6.09 14.47 28.49
C THR A 123 -6.35 15.64 27.52
N PRO A 124 -5.27 16.31 27.04
CA PRO A 124 -5.43 17.46 26.12
C PRO A 124 -5.98 17.09 24.74
N PHE A 125 -6.17 15.80 24.47
CA PHE A 125 -6.60 15.25 23.17
C PHE A 125 -7.94 14.54 23.30
N ARG A 126 -8.85 14.82 22.36
CA ARG A 126 -10.17 14.18 22.27
C ARG A 126 -10.22 13.13 21.17
N ASN A 127 -11.12 12.17 21.32
CA ASN A 127 -11.36 11.11 20.33
C ASN A 127 -11.95 11.60 18.99
N ASP A 128 -12.55 12.80 18.99
CA ASP A 128 -13.13 13.42 17.80
C ASP A 128 -12.12 14.25 17.00
N GLY A 129 -10.83 14.22 17.37
CA GLY A 129 -9.77 14.98 16.73
C GLY A 129 -9.74 16.47 17.04
N GLN A 130 -10.65 16.97 17.87
CA GLN A 130 -10.64 18.37 18.29
C GLN A 130 -9.60 18.58 19.41
N ARG A 131 -8.94 19.73 19.37
CA ARG A 131 -7.83 20.08 20.25
C ARG A 131 -8.20 21.24 21.17
N LEU A 132 -7.50 21.30 22.31
CA LEU A 132 -7.46 22.49 23.15
C LEU A 132 -6.55 23.53 22.51
N ASP A 133 -7.05 24.77 22.38
CA ASP A 133 -6.23 25.90 21.96
C ASP A 133 -5.30 26.34 23.10
N GLY A 134 -4.12 26.83 22.75
CA GLY A 134 -3.17 27.38 23.70
C GLY A 134 -1.78 26.77 23.60
N LYS A 135 -0.82 27.34 24.34
CA LYS A 135 0.56 26.82 24.47
C LYS A 135 0.66 25.92 25.69
N ILE A 136 1.25 24.74 25.55
CA ILE A 136 1.55 23.87 26.69
C ILE A 136 2.71 24.51 27.46
N ILE A 137 2.38 25.08 28.65
CA ILE A 137 3.37 25.77 29.50
C ILE A 137 4.00 24.87 30.55
N PHE A 138 3.37 23.77 30.85
CA PHE A 138 3.87 22.77 31.81
C PHE A 138 3.33 21.39 31.46
N ASN A 139 4.19 20.40 31.49
CA ASN A 139 3.84 18.98 31.35
C ASN A 139 4.50 18.19 32.47
N TYR A 140 3.71 17.33 33.14
CA TYR A 140 4.22 16.39 34.13
C TYR A 140 3.93 14.97 33.64
N PRO A 141 4.90 14.33 32.96
CA PRO A 141 4.72 13.03 32.35
C PRO A 141 4.31 11.95 33.36
N LEU A 142 3.45 11.02 32.94
CA LEU A 142 3.03 9.91 33.77
C LEU A 142 4.21 9.06 34.24
N ARG A 143 5.21 8.87 33.37
CA ARG A 143 6.49 8.17 33.70
C ARG A 143 7.24 8.87 34.83
N GLN A 144 7.24 10.22 34.85
CA GLN A 144 7.87 10.97 35.95
C GLN A 144 7.06 10.80 37.25
N ALA A 145 5.72 10.82 37.17
CA ALA A 145 4.85 10.59 38.30
C ALA A 145 5.03 9.18 38.92
N GLN A 146 5.27 8.18 38.08
CA GLN A 146 5.59 6.81 38.51
C GLN A 146 6.95 6.78 39.24
N LYS A 147 7.98 7.40 38.62
CA LYS A 147 9.33 7.47 39.21
C LYS A 147 9.35 8.20 40.53
N ASP A 148 8.56 9.26 40.66
CA ASP A 148 8.42 10.08 41.86
C ASP A 148 7.53 9.40 42.94
N GLY A 149 6.96 8.21 42.62
CA GLY A 149 6.15 7.42 43.55
C GLY A 149 4.72 7.93 43.77
N TYR A 150 4.26 8.84 42.89
CA TYR A 150 2.87 9.35 42.94
C TYR A 150 1.88 8.44 42.22
N TYR A 151 2.37 7.46 41.49
CA TYR A 151 1.58 6.53 40.67
C TYR A 151 1.97 5.09 40.96
N ARG A 152 1.01 4.24 41.37
CA ARG A 152 1.24 2.82 41.69
C ARG A 152 1.06 1.93 40.48
N THR A 153 1.63 0.72 40.56
CA THR A 153 1.52 -0.31 39.52
C THR A 153 0.07 -0.77 39.34
N ILE A 154 -0.27 -1.08 38.09
CA ILE A 154 -1.55 -1.67 37.71
C ILE A 154 -1.30 -3.08 37.18
N HIS A 155 -1.99 -4.06 37.77
CA HIS A 155 -1.99 -5.45 37.32
C HIS A 155 -3.25 -5.70 36.49
N PHE A 156 -3.09 -6.14 35.27
CA PHE A 156 -4.20 -6.52 34.42
C PHE A 156 -4.49 -8.01 34.56
N LEU A 157 -5.77 -8.35 34.84
CA LEU A 157 -6.26 -9.72 35.03
C LEU A 157 -7.28 -10.03 33.90
N PRO A 158 -6.83 -10.55 32.75
CA PRO A 158 -7.71 -10.81 31.62
C PRO A 158 -8.65 -11.99 31.88
N VAL A 159 -9.90 -11.84 31.43
CA VAL A 159 -10.89 -12.91 31.26
C VAL A 159 -11.05 -13.17 29.77
N ARG A 160 -11.19 -14.44 29.35
CA ARG A 160 -11.39 -14.84 27.96
C ARG A 160 -12.67 -15.68 27.83
N GLU A 161 -13.82 -15.03 27.91
CA GLU A 161 -15.12 -15.68 27.79
C GLU A 161 -15.78 -15.27 26.47
N TYR A 162 -16.07 -16.25 25.61
CA TYR A 162 -16.64 -16.06 24.27
C TYR A 162 -18.16 -16.31 24.23
N GLY A 163 -18.75 -16.66 25.39
CA GLY A 163 -20.17 -16.93 25.50
C GLY A 163 -21.07 -15.68 25.52
N GLU A 164 -22.31 -15.88 25.91
CA GLU A 164 -23.26 -14.78 26.06
C GLU A 164 -22.83 -13.79 27.15
N GLU A 165 -23.28 -12.55 27.04
CA GLU A 165 -22.94 -11.44 27.91
C GLU A 165 -23.05 -11.76 29.42
N ALA A 166 -24.11 -12.47 29.82
CA ALA A 166 -24.32 -12.88 31.22
C ALA A 166 -23.24 -13.88 31.72
N ILE A 167 -22.71 -14.71 30.84
CA ILE A 167 -21.64 -15.67 31.18
C ILE A 167 -20.31 -14.92 31.34
N ALA A 168 -20.06 -13.96 30.43
CA ALA A 168 -18.90 -13.08 30.51
C ALA A 168 -18.92 -12.22 31.79
N ASP A 169 -20.07 -11.64 32.13
CA ASP A 169 -20.26 -10.89 33.37
C ASP A 169 -19.97 -11.72 34.62
N LYS A 170 -20.42 -12.95 34.64
CA LYS A 170 -20.16 -13.87 35.75
C LYS A 170 -18.69 -14.20 35.87
N ALA A 171 -18.00 -14.48 34.77
CA ALA A 171 -16.57 -14.76 34.74
C ALA A 171 -15.72 -13.57 35.20
N ILE A 172 -16.09 -12.33 34.77
CA ILE A 172 -15.45 -11.08 35.27
C ILE A 172 -15.67 -10.95 36.76
N ALA A 173 -16.93 -11.16 37.24
CA ALA A 173 -17.25 -11.02 38.65
C ALA A 173 -16.51 -12.04 39.52
N GLU A 174 -16.46 -13.30 39.12
CA GLU A 174 -15.72 -14.37 39.81
C GLU A 174 -14.24 -13.99 39.95
N LYS A 175 -13.59 -13.57 38.85
CA LYS A 175 -12.17 -13.18 38.86
C LYS A 175 -11.89 -11.95 39.75
N ALA A 176 -12.78 -10.96 39.69
CA ALA A 176 -12.66 -9.73 40.47
C ALA A 176 -12.90 -9.98 41.98
N VAL A 177 -13.86 -10.81 42.34
CA VAL A 177 -14.13 -11.20 43.74
C VAL A 177 -13.01 -12.06 44.30
N GLU A 178 -12.44 -12.99 43.53
CA GLU A 178 -11.24 -13.74 43.89
C GLU A 178 -10.12 -12.79 44.31
N LYS A 179 -9.82 -11.80 43.45
CA LYS A 179 -8.79 -10.79 43.71
C LYS A 179 -9.10 -9.94 44.93
N LEU A 180 -10.35 -9.49 45.09
CA LEU A 180 -10.77 -8.69 46.25
C LEU A 180 -10.58 -9.45 47.57
N LYS A 181 -11.00 -10.71 47.63
CA LYS A 181 -10.84 -11.57 48.84
C LYS A 181 -9.39 -11.86 49.14
N ASP A 182 -8.53 -11.96 48.13
CA ASP A 182 -7.09 -12.13 48.37
C ASP A 182 -6.45 -10.85 48.89
N ASP A 183 -6.78 -9.72 48.33
CA ASP A 183 -6.28 -8.41 48.76
C ASP A 183 -6.76 -8.04 50.17
N GLN A 184 -8.00 -8.36 50.51
CA GLN A 184 -8.56 -8.09 51.85
C GLN A 184 -7.87 -8.83 53.00
N LYS A 185 -7.02 -9.83 52.71
CA LYS A 185 -6.15 -10.44 53.74
C LYS A 185 -5.07 -9.50 54.23
N ARG A 186 -4.71 -8.44 53.44
CA ARG A 186 -3.60 -7.51 53.76
C ARG A 186 -4.03 -6.05 53.74
N TYR A 187 -5.05 -5.70 52.94
CA TYR A 187 -5.46 -4.33 52.64
C TYR A 187 -6.95 -4.16 52.81
N GLN A 188 -7.41 -2.94 53.00
CA GLN A 188 -8.85 -2.61 52.96
C GLN A 188 -9.23 -2.13 51.59
N HIS A 189 -9.12 -2.98 50.55
CA HIS A 189 -9.47 -2.61 49.20
C HIS A 189 -10.97 -2.60 48.97
N ILE A 190 -11.44 -1.64 48.16
CA ILE A 190 -12.78 -1.55 47.65
C ILE A 190 -12.72 -1.83 46.15
N MET A 191 -13.70 -2.60 45.67
CA MET A 191 -13.82 -2.89 44.23
C MET A 191 -14.94 -2.06 43.58
N MET A 192 -14.66 -1.57 42.37
CA MET A 192 -15.64 -0.96 41.47
C MET A 192 -16.01 -1.93 40.35
N ALA A 193 -17.27 -2.24 40.21
CA ALA A 193 -17.83 -2.92 39.05
C ALA A 193 -18.54 -1.89 38.15
N ARG A 194 -17.95 -1.62 37.01
CA ARG A 194 -18.42 -0.56 36.12
C ARG A 194 -19.23 -1.11 34.97
N CYS A 195 -20.42 -0.51 34.76
CA CYS A 195 -21.32 -0.79 33.64
C CYS A 195 -21.61 0.48 32.81
N GLU A 196 -22.02 0.32 31.55
CA GLU A 196 -22.33 1.41 30.64
C GLU A 196 -23.76 1.98 30.87
N THR A 197 -24.72 1.10 31.16
CA THR A 197 -26.14 1.46 31.32
C THR A 197 -26.71 1.04 32.65
N LYS A 198 -27.84 1.70 33.06
CA LYS A 198 -28.55 1.41 34.29
C LYS A 198 -29.06 -0.03 34.36
N SER A 199 -29.59 -0.56 33.24
CA SER A 199 -30.08 -1.94 33.15
C SER A 199 -28.96 -2.96 33.36
N ARG A 200 -27.80 -2.70 32.76
CA ARG A 200 -26.59 -3.51 32.93
C ARG A 200 -26.12 -3.51 34.38
N ALA A 201 -26.04 -2.34 34.98
CA ALA A 201 -25.63 -2.23 36.40
C ALA A 201 -26.56 -3.00 37.33
N GLN A 202 -27.88 -3.00 37.06
CA GLN A 202 -28.85 -3.80 37.85
C GLN A 202 -28.66 -5.30 37.63
N ALA A 203 -28.38 -5.75 36.44
CA ALA A 203 -28.09 -7.15 36.12
C ALA A 203 -26.80 -7.62 36.82
N VAL A 204 -25.72 -6.86 36.64
CA VAL A 204 -24.42 -7.15 37.26
C VAL A 204 -24.49 -7.11 38.79
N TYR A 205 -25.25 -6.19 39.35
CA TYR A 205 -25.48 -6.11 40.82
C TYR A 205 -26.10 -7.41 41.36
N LYS A 206 -27.07 -8.04 40.65
CA LYS A 206 -27.66 -9.32 41.02
C LYS A 206 -26.60 -10.41 41.00
N ILE A 207 -25.74 -10.44 39.97
CA ILE A 207 -24.65 -11.43 39.87
C ILE A 207 -23.73 -11.36 41.10
N TYR A 208 -23.28 -10.15 41.51
CA TYR A 208 -22.45 -10.00 42.70
C TYR A 208 -23.19 -10.37 43.98
N LYS A 209 -24.48 -10.05 44.11
CA LYS A 209 -25.30 -10.45 45.27
C LYS A 209 -25.44 -11.96 45.39
N GLU A 210 -25.57 -12.66 44.32
CA GLU A 210 -25.63 -14.13 44.28
C GLU A 210 -24.26 -14.77 44.55
N LEU A 211 -23.18 -14.19 43.96
CA LEU A 211 -21.83 -14.73 44.05
C LEU A 211 -21.17 -14.56 45.45
N CYS A 212 -21.39 -13.43 46.09
CA CYS A 212 -20.76 -13.07 47.35
C CYS A 212 -21.72 -12.34 48.31
N PRO A 213 -22.77 -13.02 48.82
CA PRO A 213 -23.78 -12.40 49.66
C PRO A 213 -23.23 -11.90 51.03
N GLU A 214 -22.04 -12.35 51.42
CA GLU A 214 -21.35 -11.94 52.64
C GLU A 214 -20.70 -10.57 52.53
N LEU A 215 -20.47 -10.06 51.31
CA LEU A 215 -19.84 -8.75 51.09
C LEU A 215 -20.84 -7.61 51.08
N ARG A 216 -20.41 -6.42 51.46
CA ARG A 216 -21.25 -5.20 51.47
C ARG A 216 -21.24 -4.61 50.05
N ILE A 217 -22.33 -4.84 49.32
CA ILE A 217 -22.45 -4.45 47.92
C ILE A 217 -23.47 -3.33 47.78
N VAL A 218 -23.11 -2.23 47.14
CA VAL A 218 -24.01 -1.11 46.81
C VAL A 218 -24.13 -0.87 45.34
N LEU A 219 -25.32 -0.35 44.94
CA LEU A 219 -25.62 0.02 43.56
C LEU A 219 -25.72 1.54 43.45
N LEU A 220 -24.98 2.14 42.51
CA LEU A 220 -24.94 3.60 42.33
C LEU A 220 -25.11 4.00 40.86
N TYR A 221 -26.19 4.70 40.54
CA TYR A 221 -26.38 5.40 39.27
C TYR A 221 -27.36 6.58 39.46
N SER A 222 -27.36 7.53 38.53
CA SER A 222 -28.24 8.73 38.61
C SER A 222 -29.72 8.33 38.59
N GLY A 223 -30.44 8.68 39.70
CA GLY A 223 -31.83 8.29 39.92
C GLY A 223 -32.03 6.88 40.50
N CYS A 224 -30.97 6.31 41.07
CA CYS A 224 -31.07 5.05 41.82
C CYS A 224 -31.88 5.27 43.10
N PRO A 225 -32.80 4.37 43.50
CA PRO A 225 -33.33 4.33 44.84
C PRO A 225 -32.17 4.28 45.85
N ASP A 226 -32.31 4.94 46.98
CA ASP A 226 -31.30 5.00 48.06
C ASP A 226 -29.93 5.60 47.65
N TYR A 227 -29.91 6.40 46.56
CA TYR A 227 -28.66 6.98 46.03
C TYR A 227 -27.83 7.69 47.11
N ILE A 228 -28.44 8.58 47.88
CA ILE A 228 -27.78 9.40 48.92
C ILE A 228 -27.22 8.47 50.03
N GLU A 229 -27.99 7.46 50.44
CA GLU A 229 -27.58 6.52 51.45
C GLU A 229 -26.37 5.68 50.99
N ASN A 230 -26.48 5.11 49.81
CA ASN A 230 -25.41 4.29 49.22
C ASN A 230 -24.16 5.10 48.96
N TYR A 231 -24.30 6.36 48.50
CA TYR A 231 -23.19 7.27 48.28
C TYR A 231 -22.47 7.60 49.60
N ASN A 232 -23.24 7.80 50.68
CA ASN A 232 -22.67 8.05 52.04
C ASN A 232 -21.96 6.82 52.61
N LYS A 233 -22.45 5.60 52.32
CA LYS A 233 -21.74 4.37 52.69
C LYS A 233 -20.37 4.26 52.00
N VAL A 234 -20.31 4.61 50.69
CA VAL A 234 -19.04 4.64 49.95
C VAL A 234 -18.08 5.68 50.55
N LEU A 235 -18.55 6.89 50.85
CA LEU A 235 -17.70 7.92 51.48
C LEU A 235 -17.16 7.52 52.85
N LYS A 236 -17.96 6.79 53.62
CA LYS A 236 -17.59 6.29 54.93
C LYS A 236 -16.75 5.00 54.89
N ARG A 237 -16.46 4.47 53.67
CA ARG A 237 -15.76 3.21 53.45
C ARG A 237 -16.50 1.99 54.02
N ASP A 238 -17.82 2.06 54.11
CA ASP A 238 -18.66 0.96 54.62
C ASP A 238 -19.24 0.15 53.45
N VAL A 239 -18.35 -0.21 52.52
CA VAL A 239 -18.66 -0.99 51.33
C VAL A 239 -17.44 -1.79 50.90
N ASP A 240 -17.68 -2.94 50.29
CA ASP A 240 -16.64 -3.78 49.67
C ASP A 240 -16.69 -3.73 48.15
N ILE A 241 -17.91 -3.67 47.59
CA ILE A 241 -18.15 -3.61 46.17
C ILE A 241 -19.13 -2.48 45.81
N VAL A 242 -18.75 -1.65 44.81
CA VAL A 242 -19.62 -0.61 44.27
C VAL A 242 -19.93 -0.92 42.80
N VAL A 243 -21.17 -1.29 42.53
CA VAL A 243 -21.64 -1.44 41.12
C VAL A 243 -22.17 -0.09 40.65
N CYS A 244 -21.65 0.45 39.54
CA CYS A 244 -21.99 1.79 39.12
C CYS A 244 -22.06 2.01 37.60
N VAL A 245 -22.77 3.08 37.22
CA VAL A 245 -22.82 3.60 35.85
C VAL A 245 -22.15 4.96 35.82
N ASN A 246 -20.99 5.09 35.21
CA ASN A 246 -20.26 6.36 34.99
C ASN A 246 -20.08 7.29 36.21
N MET A 247 -20.52 6.91 37.39
CA MET A 247 -20.68 7.81 38.54
C MET A 247 -19.43 8.02 39.38
N LEU A 248 -18.48 7.14 39.34
CA LEU A 248 -17.19 7.33 40.00
C LEU A 248 -16.15 7.92 39.01
N GLY A 249 -16.67 8.64 38.00
CA GLY A 249 -15.91 9.28 36.95
C GLY A 249 -15.09 10.46 37.47
N GLU A 250 -15.55 11.66 37.44
CA GLU A 250 -14.82 12.87 37.82
C GLU A 250 -15.08 13.25 39.27
N GLY A 251 -14.04 13.65 40.02
CA GLY A 251 -14.13 14.24 41.34
C GLY A 251 -14.28 13.28 42.53
N PHE A 252 -14.23 11.99 42.35
CA PHE A 252 -14.29 11.02 43.45
C PHE A 252 -12.90 10.63 43.95
N ASP A 253 -12.56 10.88 45.22
CA ASP A 253 -11.24 10.60 45.78
C ASP A 253 -11.34 9.51 46.88
N LEU A 254 -11.15 8.25 46.49
CA LEU A 254 -11.17 7.10 47.37
C LEU A 254 -9.91 6.26 47.13
N PRO A 255 -8.83 6.49 47.90
CA PRO A 255 -7.55 5.79 47.68
C PRO A 255 -7.62 4.28 47.84
N GLU A 256 -8.58 3.75 48.60
CA GLU A 256 -8.81 2.32 48.85
C GLU A 256 -9.49 1.63 47.64
N LEU A 257 -9.96 2.39 46.66
CA LEU A 257 -10.50 1.86 45.42
C LEU A 257 -9.35 1.33 44.58
N LYS A 258 -9.09 0.03 44.64
CA LYS A 258 -7.90 -0.60 44.04
C LYS A 258 -8.23 -1.68 43.01
N ILE A 259 -9.46 -2.12 42.92
CA ILE A 259 -9.89 -3.13 41.97
C ILE A 259 -10.99 -2.57 41.10
N ALA A 260 -10.77 -2.64 39.75
CA ALA A 260 -11.78 -2.27 38.75
C ALA A 260 -12.18 -3.49 37.92
N ALA A 261 -13.45 -3.86 37.98
CA ALA A 261 -14.08 -4.84 37.11
C ALA A 261 -14.88 -4.11 36.02
N PHE A 262 -14.42 -4.22 34.78
CA PHE A 262 -15.07 -3.62 33.62
C PHE A 262 -16.00 -4.61 32.93
N HIS A 263 -17.30 -4.48 33.16
CA HIS A 263 -18.34 -5.28 32.51
C HIS A 263 -18.65 -4.76 31.09
N ASP A 264 -18.42 -3.50 30.85
CA ASP A 264 -18.56 -2.84 29.54
C ASP A 264 -17.27 -2.07 29.25
N ILE A 265 -16.46 -2.55 28.30
CA ILE A 265 -15.17 -1.97 27.95
C ILE A 265 -15.36 -0.66 27.19
N ARG A 266 -14.75 0.42 27.68
CA ARG A 266 -14.74 1.70 26.97
C ARG A 266 -13.71 1.68 25.85
N LYS A 267 -14.16 2.18 24.67
CA LYS A 267 -13.41 2.19 23.40
C LYS A 267 -12.46 3.40 23.28
N SER A 268 -12.04 4.04 24.37
CA SER A 268 -11.16 5.22 24.26
C SER A 268 -10.06 5.25 25.31
N LEU A 269 -8.84 5.45 24.85
CA LEU A 269 -7.65 5.58 25.67
C LEU A 269 -7.75 6.69 26.75
N PRO A 270 -8.23 7.93 26.45
CA PRO A 270 -8.35 8.98 27.46
C PRO A 270 -9.19 8.58 28.67
N ILE A 271 -10.30 7.88 28.43
CA ILE A 271 -11.20 7.43 29.51
C ILE A 271 -10.56 6.36 30.37
N THR A 272 -9.85 5.43 29.73
CA THR A 272 -9.09 4.37 30.44
C THR A 272 -7.99 4.99 31.30
N LEU A 273 -7.28 6.01 30.77
CA LEU A 273 -6.25 6.77 31.50
C LEU A 273 -6.82 7.52 32.72
N GLN A 274 -7.97 8.18 32.57
CA GLN A 274 -8.63 8.86 33.70
C GLN A 274 -9.05 7.90 34.81
N PHE A 275 -9.57 6.72 34.42
CA PHE A 275 -9.91 5.68 35.39
C PHE A 275 -8.65 5.13 36.07
N SER A 276 -7.61 4.79 35.32
CA SER A 276 -6.37 4.25 35.89
C SER A 276 -5.74 5.19 36.90
N GLY A 277 -5.74 6.51 36.64
CA GLY A 277 -5.22 7.52 37.56
C GLY A 277 -5.89 7.55 38.94
N ARG A 278 -7.11 7.06 39.10
CA ARG A 278 -7.82 7.01 40.38
C ARG A 278 -7.39 5.82 41.24
N PHE A 279 -7.23 4.67 40.63
CA PHE A 279 -6.84 3.43 41.28
C PHE A 279 -5.39 3.41 41.70
N THR A 280 -4.55 4.22 41.07
CA THR A 280 -3.12 4.29 41.35
C THR A 280 -2.75 5.31 42.39
N ARG A 281 -3.70 6.09 42.92
CA ARG A 281 -3.47 7.09 43.97
C ARG A 281 -2.84 6.47 45.20
N THR A 282 -1.92 7.21 45.82
CA THR A 282 -1.25 6.83 47.04
C THR A 282 -1.84 7.57 48.22
N SER A 283 -1.93 6.93 49.42
CA SER A 283 -2.19 7.62 50.65
C SER A 283 -0.88 7.74 51.45
N ARG A 284 -0.71 8.84 52.13
CA ARG A 284 0.48 9.02 53.02
C ARG A 284 0.39 8.23 54.31
N ASP A 285 -0.84 7.85 54.69
CA ASP A 285 -1.13 7.31 56.03
C ASP A 285 -1.45 5.80 56.01
N ALA A 286 -1.52 5.16 54.87
CA ALA A 286 -1.82 3.74 54.73
C ALA A 286 -1.06 3.08 53.57
N GLU A 287 -0.62 1.84 53.83
CA GLU A 287 -0.05 0.98 52.80
C GLU A 287 -1.22 0.39 51.95
N LEU A 288 -1.42 0.92 50.73
CA LEU A 288 -2.58 0.61 49.93
C LEU A 288 -2.32 -0.43 48.82
N GLY A 289 -1.11 -0.97 48.69
CA GLY A 289 -0.79 -1.92 47.62
C GLY A 289 -1.01 -1.40 46.20
N ASP A 290 -1.00 -2.31 45.22
CA ASP A 290 -1.14 -2.01 43.79
C ASP A 290 -2.59 -2.11 43.31
N ALA A 291 -2.89 -1.52 42.18
CA ALA A 291 -4.21 -1.60 41.54
C ALA A 291 -4.36 -2.86 40.67
N SER A 292 -5.58 -3.34 40.52
CA SER A 292 -5.88 -4.48 39.64
C SER A 292 -7.08 -4.20 38.76
N PHE A 293 -6.99 -4.50 37.44
CA PHE A 293 -8.06 -4.33 36.47
C PHE A 293 -8.46 -5.69 35.93
N VAL A 294 -9.76 -5.96 35.90
CA VAL A 294 -10.37 -7.17 35.38
C VAL A 294 -11.29 -6.81 34.22
N ALA A 295 -11.08 -7.41 33.06
CA ALA A 295 -11.92 -7.19 31.88
C ALA A 295 -11.92 -8.43 30.97
N ASN A 296 -12.99 -8.59 30.17
CA ASN A 296 -13.06 -9.65 29.15
C ASN A 296 -12.42 -9.19 27.87
N ILE A 297 -11.31 -9.83 27.48
CA ILE A 297 -10.57 -9.52 26.24
C ILE A 297 -11.10 -10.25 25.00
N ALA A 298 -12.10 -11.13 25.16
CA ALA A 298 -12.77 -11.79 24.04
C ALA A 298 -13.78 -10.86 23.31
N ASP A 299 -14.06 -9.67 23.87
CA ASP A 299 -14.95 -8.68 23.22
C ASP A 299 -14.30 -8.08 21.97
N LEU A 300 -14.88 -8.41 20.80
CA LEU A 300 -14.45 -7.95 19.48
C LEU A 300 -14.69 -6.44 19.26
N THR A 301 -15.35 -5.75 20.18
CA THR A 301 -15.67 -4.32 20.06
C THR A 301 -14.58 -3.39 20.63
N VAL A 302 -13.53 -3.95 21.22
CA VAL A 302 -12.38 -3.17 21.70
C VAL A 302 -11.67 -2.55 20.51
N LYS A 303 -11.44 -1.24 20.56
CA LYS A 303 -10.68 -0.54 19.51
C LYS A 303 -9.26 -1.09 19.43
N GLN A 304 -8.75 -1.22 18.20
CA GLN A 304 -7.38 -1.70 17.93
C GLN A 304 -6.29 -0.91 18.69
N GLU A 305 -6.53 0.36 18.94
CA GLU A 305 -5.66 1.25 19.72
C GLU A 305 -5.48 0.81 21.19
N LEU A 306 -6.40 0.01 21.71
CA LEU A 306 -6.37 -0.54 23.06
C LEU A 306 -6.01 -2.03 23.09
N ASP A 307 -5.86 -2.68 21.94
CA ASP A 307 -5.55 -4.11 21.88
C ASP A 307 -4.27 -4.45 22.68
N SER A 308 -3.25 -3.58 22.59
CA SER A 308 -1.99 -3.76 23.33
C SER A 308 -2.15 -3.61 24.85
N LEU A 309 -3.12 -2.82 25.31
CA LEU A 309 -3.41 -2.61 26.73
C LEU A 309 -4.14 -3.79 27.36
N TYR A 310 -4.81 -4.62 26.54
CA TYR A 310 -5.59 -5.77 27.00
C TYR A 310 -4.91 -7.11 26.68
N GLU A 311 -3.67 -7.11 26.22
CA GLU A 311 -2.87 -8.33 26.07
C GLU A 311 -2.43 -8.89 27.46
N GLU A 312 -2.36 -10.22 27.56
CA GLU A 312 -2.10 -10.95 28.83
C GLU A 312 -0.77 -10.58 29.51
N ASP A 313 0.25 -10.23 28.72
CA ASP A 313 1.59 -9.85 29.19
C ASP A 313 1.87 -8.35 29.07
N ALA A 314 0.85 -7.51 28.90
CA ALA A 314 1.02 -6.08 28.73
C ALA A 314 1.47 -5.40 30.03
N ASP A 315 2.58 -4.68 29.99
CA ASP A 315 2.96 -3.77 31.08
C ASP A 315 2.17 -2.46 30.97
N TRP A 316 1.05 -2.41 31.66
CA TRP A 316 0.17 -1.25 31.67
C TRP A 316 0.85 0.03 32.14
N ASN A 317 1.86 -0.07 32.95
CA ASN A 317 2.57 1.11 33.46
C ASN A 317 3.40 1.76 32.37
N ILE A 318 4.08 0.94 31.56
CA ILE A 318 4.87 1.42 30.42
C ILE A 318 3.92 1.91 29.30
N LEU A 319 2.93 1.13 28.93
CA LEU A 319 2.01 1.46 27.83
C LEU A 319 1.17 2.73 28.09
N LEU A 320 0.65 2.90 29.31
CA LEU A 320 -0.10 4.09 29.69
C LEU A 320 0.80 5.34 29.75
N ALA A 321 2.02 5.21 30.26
CA ALA A 321 2.97 6.29 30.30
C ALA A 321 3.38 6.73 28.89
N ASP A 322 3.77 5.78 28.05
CA ASP A 322 4.21 6.06 26.68
C ASP A 322 3.09 6.68 25.84
N ALA A 323 1.86 6.19 25.94
CA ALA A 323 0.72 6.72 25.20
C ALA A 323 0.37 8.16 25.58
N ASN A 324 0.58 8.57 26.82
CA ASN A 324 0.31 9.94 27.25
C ASN A 324 1.48 10.88 26.91
N ASP A 325 2.71 10.46 27.21
CA ASP A 325 3.90 11.28 27.04
C ASP A 325 4.19 11.55 25.56
N ASN A 326 4.00 10.57 24.69
CA ASN A 326 4.20 10.72 23.25
C ASN A 326 3.23 11.76 22.65
N LYS A 327 1.95 11.72 22.98
CA LYS A 327 0.96 12.68 22.45
C LYS A 327 1.26 14.14 22.80
N VAL A 328 1.74 14.41 24.00
CA VAL A 328 2.09 15.78 24.43
C VAL A 328 3.38 16.26 23.77
N THR A 329 4.36 15.37 23.67
CA THR A 329 5.63 15.67 22.99
C THR A 329 5.39 15.91 21.49
N ASP A 330 4.61 15.08 20.83
CA ASP A 330 4.24 15.20 19.42
C ASP A 330 3.55 16.55 19.12
N GLU A 331 2.66 16.99 19.99
CA GLU A 331 1.97 18.27 19.79
C GLU A 331 2.91 19.47 19.97
N LYS A 332 3.83 19.41 20.90
CA LYS A 332 4.84 20.47 21.07
C LYS A 332 5.76 20.51 19.86
N GLU A 333 6.29 19.37 19.45
CA GLU A 333 7.14 19.25 18.26
C GLU A 333 6.40 19.73 17.00
N PHE A 334 5.12 19.39 16.88
CA PHE A 334 4.30 19.85 15.74
C PHE A 334 4.12 21.37 15.72
N LYS A 335 3.94 22.02 16.85
CA LYS A 335 3.84 23.49 16.91
C LYS A 335 5.15 24.15 16.55
N ASP A 336 6.25 23.68 17.12
CA ASP A 336 7.60 24.18 16.79
C ASP A 336 7.90 23.98 15.28
N PHE A 337 7.46 22.84 14.71
CA PHE A 337 7.55 22.54 13.27
C PHE A 337 6.74 23.53 12.40
N ILE A 338 5.50 23.84 12.79
CA ILE A 338 4.64 24.79 12.03
C ILE A 338 5.21 26.20 12.08
N GLU A 339 5.78 26.64 13.21
CA GLU A 339 6.44 27.94 13.32
C GLU A 339 7.63 28.09 12.35
N GLY A 340 8.19 27.00 11.83
CA GLY A 340 9.28 27.00 10.83
C GLY A 340 8.84 27.36 9.39
N PHE A 341 7.55 27.44 9.09
CA PHE A 341 7.06 27.88 7.79
C PHE A 341 7.09 29.43 7.68
N LYS A 342 7.46 29.95 6.51
CA LYS A 342 7.70 31.37 6.28
C LYS A 342 6.46 32.25 6.45
N SER A 343 5.28 31.73 6.16
CA SER A 343 4.03 32.48 6.11
C SER A 343 3.36 32.70 7.47
N GLY A 344 3.85 32.08 8.53
CA GLY A 344 3.31 32.27 9.89
C GLY A 344 1.80 32.02 10.00
N THR A 345 1.14 32.76 10.91
CA THR A 345 -0.33 32.63 11.16
C THR A 345 -1.20 33.25 10.06
N ASP A 346 -0.66 34.06 9.15
CA ASP A 346 -1.38 34.73 8.06
C ASP A 346 -1.27 33.97 6.72
N ALA A 347 -0.89 32.72 6.76
CA ALA A 347 -0.68 31.87 5.59
C ALA A 347 -1.96 31.65 4.77
N GLN A 348 -1.83 31.77 3.45
CA GLN A 348 -2.86 31.33 2.51
C GLN A 348 -3.10 29.82 2.57
N ILE A 349 -2.15 29.06 3.12
CA ILE A 349 -2.25 27.61 3.32
C ILE A 349 -2.29 27.30 4.81
N PRO A 350 -3.39 26.71 5.33
CA PRO A 350 -3.43 26.24 6.71
C PRO A 350 -2.68 24.91 6.85
N VAL A 351 -1.34 24.96 6.87
CA VAL A 351 -0.47 23.76 6.92
C VAL A 351 -0.82 22.85 8.10
N SER A 352 -1.22 23.44 9.25
CA SER A 352 -1.66 22.69 10.42
C SER A 352 -2.93 21.87 10.22
N SER A 353 -3.72 22.17 9.20
CA SER A 353 -4.96 21.47 8.85
C SER A 353 -4.78 20.43 7.73
N ILE A 354 -3.57 20.27 7.21
CA ILE A 354 -3.27 19.29 6.15
C ILE A 354 -2.87 17.96 6.78
N TYR A 355 -3.66 16.93 6.49
CA TYR A 355 -3.42 15.55 6.91
C TYR A 355 -3.17 14.68 5.68
N PRO A 356 -1.91 14.56 5.21
CA PRO A 356 -1.62 13.78 4.04
C PRO A 356 -1.86 12.29 4.30
N LYS A 357 -2.38 11.59 3.30
CA LYS A 357 -2.32 10.12 3.32
C LYS A 357 -0.85 9.70 3.35
N PHE A 358 -0.50 8.73 4.18
CA PHE A 358 0.85 8.18 4.20
C PHE A 358 1.07 7.36 2.93
N SER A 359 1.50 8.05 1.88
CA SER A 359 1.80 7.49 0.57
C SER A 359 2.87 8.35 -0.08
N THR A 360 3.92 7.77 -0.63
CA THR A 360 5.00 8.51 -1.26
C THR A 360 5.68 7.71 -2.35
N VAL A 361 6.35 8.39 -3.25
CA VAL A 361 7.44 7.85 -4.08
C VAL A 361 8.75 8.46 -3.61
N VAL A 362 9.85 7.74 -3.74
CA VAL A 362 11.16 8.14 -3.20
C VAL A 362 12.18 8.19 -4.31
N TYR A 363 12.82 9.32 -4.49
CA TYR A 363 13.90 9.52 -5.46
C TYR A 363 15.26 9.63 -4.76
N GLN A 364 16.23 8.84 -5.21
CA GLN A 364 17.63 9.01 -4.87
C GLN A 364 18.21 10.15 -5.70
N SER A 365 18.75 11.16 -5.06
CA SER A 365 19.40 12.28 -5.73
C SER A 365 20.92 12.18 -5.68
N TYR A 366 21.56 12.83 -6.62
CA TYR A 366 23.01 13.03 -6.68
C TYR A 366 23.39 14.50 -6.48
N ALA A 367 22.41 15.38 -6.23
CA ALA A 367 22.62 16.79 -5.95
C ALA A 367 23.21 17.01 -4.54
N LYS A 368 23.92 18.11 -4.35
CA LYS A 368 24.44 18.53 -3.04
C LYS A 368 23.44 19.33 -2.20
N GLY A 369 22.27 19.59 -2.72
CA GLY A 369 21.19 20.35 -2.09
C GLY A 369 19.89 20.26 -2.88
N TRP A 370 18.86 20.95 -2.43
CA TRP A 370 17.56 20.99 -3.06
C TRP A 370 17.13 22.40 -3.46
N HIS A 371 16.30 22.50 -4.48
CA HIS A 371 15.75 23.75 -5.02
C HIS A 371 14.21 23.68 -4.98
N PRO A 372 13.59 23.84 -3.80
CA PRO A 372 12.15 23.62 -3.63
C PRO A 372 11.32 24.57 -4.47
N GLU A 373 11.77 25.82 -4.63
CA GLU A 373 11.07 26.85 -5.40
C GLU A 373 10.89 26.48 -6.89
N ASP A 374 11.68 25.53 -7.40
CA ASP A 374 11.62 25.10 -8.80
C ASP A 374 10.61 23.98 -9.07
N PHE A 375 9.85 23.51 -8.06
CA PHE A 375 8.91 22.40 -8.18
C PHE A 375 7.85 22.64 -9.28
N TYR A 376 7.40 23.88 -9.42
CA TYR A 376 6.36 24.24 -10.38
C TYR A 376 6.79 24.02 -11.83
N LYS A 377 8.08 24.05 -12.14
CA LYS A 377 8.62 23.75 -13.48
C LYS A 377 8.37 22.31 -13.91
N GLY A 378 8.25 21.42 -12.93
CA GLY A 378 7.87 20.02 -13.17
C GLY A 378 6.36 19.76 -13.32
N ILE A 379 5.52 20.77 -13.05
CA ILE A 379 4.07 20.66 -13.14
C ILE A 379 3.55 21.30 -14.41
N ARG A 380 3.10 20.47 -15.34
CA ARG A 380 2.61 20.94 -16.62
C ARG A 380 1.36 21.82 -16.49
N GLY A 381 1.45 23.08 -16.91
CA GLY A 381 0.34 24.03 -16.86
C GLY A 381 0.07 24.60 -15.47
N TYR A 382 1.08 24.66 -14.63
CA TYR A 382 0.99 25.27 -13.30
C TYR A 382 0.51 26.73 -13.33
N ASP A 383 0.96 27.50 -14.29
CA ASP A 383 0.55 28.89 -14.59
C ASP A 383 -0.90 29.05 -15.06
N LYS A 384 -1.59 27.95 -15.40
CA LYS A 384 -2.99 27.91 -15.84
C LYS A 384 -3.94 27.37 -14.77
N LEU A 385 -3.47 27.22 -13.55
CA LEU A 385 -4.30 26.82 -12.40
C LEU A 385 -5.10 28.04 -11.92
N ASP A 386 -6.35 27.80 -11.49
CA ASP A 386 -7.23 28.85 -10.96
C ASP A 386 -6.84 29.27 -9.54
N TYR A 387 -6.19 28.36 -8.79
CA TYR A 387 -5.59 28.65 -7.50
C TYR A 387 -4.26 27.90 -7.36
N GLN A 388 -3.25 28.58 -6.82
CA GLN A 388 -1.96 28.00 -6.51
C GLN A 388 -1.31 28.77 -5.34
N SER A 389 -0.83 28.03 -4.36
CA SER A 389 -0.11 28.57 -3.24
C SER A 389 0.85 27.51 -2.70
N TYR A 390 2.02 27.93 -2.20
CA TYR A 390 2.96 27.03 -1.56
C TYR A 390 3.69 27.70 -0.40
N ASP A 391 4.18 26.88 0.52
CA ASP A 391 4.98 27.31 1.65
C ASP A 391 6.15 26.35 1.89
N ILE A 392 7.25 26.86 2.42
CA ILE A 392 8.50 26.12 2.60
C ILE A 392 9.00 26.28 4.04
N ASN A 393 9.25 25.14 4.69
CA ASN A 393 10.01 25.06 5.92
C ASN A 393 11.46 24.67 5.56
N GLU A 394 12.35 25.66 5.55
CA GLU A 394 13.76 25.45 5.19
C GLU A 394 14.54 24.67 6.23
N ASN A 395 14.18 24.77 7.51
CA ASN A 395 14.84 24.04 8.59
C ASN A 395 14.57 22.55 8.48
N GLU A 396 13.32 22.20 8.13
CA GLU A 396 12.86 20.83 8.01
C GLU A 396 12.94 20.26 6.58
N LYS A 397 13.41 21.10 5.62
CA LYS A 397 13.53 20.74 4.19
C LYS A 397 12.20 20.20 3.63
N LEU A 398 11.10 20.90 3.89
CA LEU A 398 9.78 20.49 3.51
C LEU A 398 9.03 21.62 2.78
N LEU A 399 8.38 21.25 1.66
CA LEU A 399 7.51 22.14 0.89
C LEU A 399 6.10 21.57 0.87
N VAL A 400 5.12 22.45 1.04
CA VAL A 400 3.69 22.17 0.88
C VAL A 400 3.13 23.10 -0.18
N ALA A 401 2.48 22.53 -1.20
CA ALA A 401 1.75 23.32 -2.21
C ALA A 401 0.31 22.86 -2.29
N VAL A 402 -0.60 23.79 -2.44
CA VAL A 402 -2.03 23.56 -2.68
C VAL A 402 -2.40 24.20 -4.02
N MET A 403 -3.09 23.44 -4.83
CA MET A 403 -3.45 23.81 -6.19
C MET A 403 -4.92 23.48 -6.44
N ALA A 404 -5.59 24.30 -7.27
CA ALA A 404 -6.92 23.97 -7.71
C ALA A 404 -7.15 24.35 -9.18
N LYS A 405 -7.99 23.59 -9.83
CA LYS A 405 -8.40 23.83 -11.23
C LYS A 405 -9.89 23.63 -11.36
N GLU A 406 -10.54 24.58 -12.02
CA GLU A 406 -11.93 24.44 -12.40
C GLU A 406 -12.09 23.38 -13.50
N GLN A 407 -13.00 22.47 -13.31
CA GLN A 407 -13.30 21.41 -14.27
C GLN A 407 -14.79 21.15 -14.39
N ASN A 408 -15.22 20.60 -15.53
CA ASN A 408 -16.60 20.18 -15.70
C ASN A 408 -16.92 18.99 -14.78
N VAL A 409 -18.15 18.94 -14.28
CA VAL A 409 -18.61 17.80 -13.48
C VAL A 409 -18.81 16.61 -14.40
N GLU A 410 -18.13 15.51 -14.11
CA GLU A 410 -18.24 14.26 -14.86
C GLU A 410 -19.68 13.76 -14.89
N GLY A 411 -20.18 13.37 -16.07
CA GLY A 411 -21.53 12.85 -16.23
C GLY A 411 -22.64 13.92 -16.41
N ILE A 412 -22.33 15.20 -16.24
CA ILE A 412 -23.28 16.29 -16.47
C ILE A 412 -22.96 16.98 -17.80
N LYS A 413 -23.90 16.94 -18.76
CA LYS A 413 -23.73 17.58 -20.10
C LYS A 413 -23.95 19.11 -20.11
N VAL A 414 -24.26 19.71 -18.98
CA VAL A 414 -24.51 21.17 -18.88
C VAL A 414 -23.17 21.87 -18.68
N LYS A 415 -22.80 22.73 -19.64
CA LYS A 415 -21.50 23.43 -19.65
C LYS A 415 -21.30 24.42 -18.52
N ASP A 416 -22.36 24.84 -17.84
CA ASP A 416 -22.30 25.84 -16.78
C ASP A 416 -22.17 25.25 -15.36
N VAL A 417 -22.16 23.92 -15.23
CA VAL A 417 -21.93 23.26 -13.94
C VAL A 417 -20.47 22.86 -13.85
N ARG A 418 -19.72 23.58 -13.02
CA ARG A 418 -18.29 23.36 -12.82
C ARG A 418 -17.99 23.07 -11.35
N THR A 419 -16.89 22.40 -11.09
CA THR A 419 -16.36 22.12 -9.76
C THR A 419 -14.89 22.49 -9.68
N MET A 420 -14.43 22.85 -8.48
CA MET A 420 -13.00 23.05 -8.22
C MET A 420 -12.36 21.72 -7.82
N ALA A 421 -11.45 21.23 -8.64
CA ALA A 421 -10.61 20.09 -8.28
C ALA A 421 -9.41 20.58 -7.48
N TRP A 422 -9.42 20.28 -6.20
CA TRP A 422 -8.31 20.59 -5.30
C TRP A 422 -7.29 19.46 -5.27
N SER A 423 -6.02 19.83 -5.35
CA SER A 423 -4.90 18.92 -5.16
C SER A 423 -3.84 19.55 -4.25
N TYR A 424 -3.00 18.70 -3.67
CA TYR A 424 -1.87 19.15 -2.88
C TYR A 424 -0.61 18.36 -3.27
N LEU A 425 0.54 18.96 -3.01
CA LEU A 425 1.86 18.37 -3.15
C LEU A 425 2.65 18.60 -1.88
N VAL A 426 3.21 17.53 -1.32
CA VAL A 426 4.18 17.63 -0.22
C VAL A 426 5.50 17.05 -0.69
N LEU A 427 6.56 17.84 -0.58
CA LEU A 427 7.93 17.44 -0.86
C LEU A 427 8.72 17.47 0.44
N PHE A 428 9.42 16.39 0.72
CA PHE A 428 10.37 16.32 1.84
C PHE A 428 11.74 15.86 1.34
N TRP A 429 12.77 16.63 1.68
CA TRP A 429 14.16 16.33 1.32
C TRP A 429 14.96 15.86 2.54
N ASP A 430 15.29 14.57 2.58
CA ASP A 430 16.25 14.02 3.55
C ASP A 430 17.68 14.26 3.03
N GLU A 431 18.28 15.35 3.47
CA GLU A 431 19.63 15.77 3.09
C GLU A 431 20.69 14.74 3.50
N LYS A 432 20.51 14.04 4.62
CA LYS A 432 21.47 13.06 5.13
C LYS A 432 21.60 11.84 4.21
N LYS A 433 20.49 11.43 3.61
CA LYS A 433 20.42 10.26 2.73
C LYS A 433 20.32 10.61 1.25
N ASN A 434 20.22 11.89 0.92
CA ASN A 434 19.95 12.39 -0.44
C ASN A 434 18.68 11.77 -1.03
N LEU A 435 17.58 11.73 -0.26
CA LEU A 435 16.29 11.19 -0.67
C LEU A 435 15.24 12.29 -0.77
N LEU A 436 14.55 12.36 -1.91
CA LEU A 436 13.38 13.20 -2.08
C LEU A 436 12.11 12.35 -2.02
N TYR A 437 11.23 12.67 -1.08
CA TYR A 437 9.90 12.08 -0.93
C TYR A 437 8.86 12.98 -1.56
N ILE A 438 7.99 12.41 -2.37
CA ILE A 438 6.92 13.14 -3.07
C ILE A 438 5.58 12.50 -2.73
N ASN A 439 4.69 13.28 -2.09
CA ASN A 439 3.31 12.92 -1.84
C ASN A 439 2.39 13.86 -2.62
N SER A 440 1.44 13.32 -3.37
CA SER A 440 0.42 14.07 -4.08
C SER A 440 -0.84 13.22 -4.26
N LEU A 441 -1.99 13.87 -4.49
CA LEU A 441 -3.23 13.22 -4.89
C LEU A 441 -3.21 12.76 -6.35
N ASP A 442 -2.39 13.40 -7.18
CA ASP A 442 -2.27 13.11 -8.61
C ASP A 442 -1.36 11.91 -8.90
N ASN A 443 -1.54 11.30 -10.07
CA ASN A 443 -0.81 10.11 -10.48
C ASN A 443 0.60 10.40 -11.02
N ALA A 444 1.44 9.40 -10.92
CA ALA A 444 2.86 9.21 -11.13
C ALA A 444 3.61 9.96 -12.26
N SER A 445 2.97 10.50 -13.30
CA SER A 445 3.68 11.13 -14.43
C SER A 445 4.31 12.48 -14.08
N LEU A 446 3.87 13.14 -13.01
CA LEU A 446 4.38 14.43 -12.54
C LEU A 446 5.67 14.29 -11.74
N TYR A 447 5.88 13.16 -11.09
CA TYR A 447 6.90 13.04 -10.05
C TYR A 447 8.33 13.11 -10.57
N HIS A 448 8.60 12.56 -11.75
CA HIS A 448 9.95 12.58 -12.32
C HIS A 448 10.41 13.99 -12.66
N GLU A 449 9.56 14.77 -13.34
CA GLU A 449 9.88 16.15 -13.69
C GLU A 449 10.01 17.05 -12.44
N VAL A 450 9.14 16.88 -11.46
CA VAL A 450 9.26 17.57 -10.16
C VAL A 450 10.60 17.21 -9.48
N ALA A 451 10.93 15.92 -9.39
CA ALA A 451 12.18 15.48 -8.79
C ALA A 451 13.41 16.06 -9.53
N LYS A 452 13.38 16.07 -10.87
CA LYS A 452 14.43 16.60 -11.71
C LYS A 452 14.70 18.09 -11.47
N HIS A 453 13.65 18.90 -11.29
CA HIS A 453 13.80 20.33 -11.03
C HIS A 453 14.16 20.64 -9.58
N VAL A 454 13.70 19.85 -8.62
CA VAL A 454 13.94 20.09 -7.19
C VAL A 454 15.29 19.57 -6.72
N VAL A 455 15.72 18.39 -7.20
CA VAL A 455 16.95 17.71 -6.73
C VAL A 455 17.81 17.17 -7.88
N GLY A 456 17.62 17.64 -9.10
CA GLY A 456 18.45 17.27 -10.25
C GLY A 456 19.86 17.83 -10.13
N ALA A 457 20.85 17.06 -10.53
CA ALA A 457 22.24 17.51 -10.66
C ALA A 457 22.58 17.70 -12.14
N PRO A 458 23.53 18.60 -12.50
CA PRO A 458 23.96 18.74 -13.87
C PRO A 458 24.44 17.42 -14.48
N GLY A 459 23.78 16.98 -15.56
CA GLY A 459 24.09 15.73 -16.25
C GLY A 459 23.59 14.45 -15.55
N LYS A 460 22.90 14.56 -14.41
CA LYS A 460 22.36 13.40 -13.64
C LYS A 460 20.94 13.64 -13.21
N ALA A 461 20.03 12.85 -13.74
CA ALA A 461 18.63 12.81 -13.24
C ALA A 461 18.53 12.05 -11.90
N PRO A 462 17.61 12.44 -11.01
CA PRO A 462 17.34 11.67 -9.81
C PRO A 462 16.73 10.30 -10.20
N LYS A 463 17.12 9.25 -9.48
CA LYS A 463 16.64 7.88 -9.73
C LYS A 463 15.49 7.53 -8.80
N LEU A 464 14.37 7.08 -9.36
CA LEU A 464 13.26 6.52 -8.58
C LEU A 464 13.70 5.22 -7.88
N ILE A 465 13.47 5.09 -6.57
CA ILE A 465 13.61 3.82 -5.88
C ILE A 465 12.39 2.97 -6.22
N SER A 466 12.60 1.94 -7.00
CA SER A 466 11.57 1.02 -7.52
C SER A 466 12.11 -0.41 -7.54
N GLY A 467 11.37 -1.33 -8.11
CA GLY A 467 11.78 -2.73 -8.19
C GLY A 467 11.64 -3.45 -6.86
N VAL A 468 12.48 -4.44 -6.62
CA VAL A 468 12.42 -5.28 -5.41
C VAL A 468 12.77 -4.51 -4.13
N ASP A 469 13.57 -3.44 -4.22
CA ASP A 469 14.03 -2.67 -3.06
C ASP A 469 12.89 -2.03 -2.27
N VAL A 470 11.75 -1.72 -2.90
CA VAL A 470 10.58 -1.15 -2.19
C VAL A 470 10.03 -2.09 -1.13
N PHE A 471 10.21 -3.40 -1.27
CA PHE A 471 9.73 -4.39 -0.30
C PHE A 471 10.59 -4.46 0.96
N LYS A 472 11.75 -3.78 1.01
CA LYS A 472 12.52 -3.57 2.24
C LYS A 472 11.70 -2.83 3.32
N THR A 473 10.67 -2.06 2.92
CA THR A 473 9.76 -1.36 3.84
C THR A 473 9.02 -2.29 4.80
N PHE A 474 8.88 -3.59 4.47
CA PHE A 474 8.31 -4.61 5.36
C PHE A 474 9.29 -5.11 6.44
N HIS A 475 10.53 -4.63 6.45
CA HIS A 475 11.50 -5.02 7.46
C HIS A 475 11.03 -4.63 8.87
N ASN A 476 11.30 -5.50 9.85
CA ASN A 476 10.87 -5.40 11.24
C ASN A 476 9.36 -5.47 11.50
N LEU A 477 8.54 -5.69 10.48
CA LEU A 477 7.12 -5.91 10.66
C LEU A 477 6.89 -7.32 11.22
N LYS A 478 6.54 -7.43 12.50
CA LYS A 478 6.29 -8.70 13.20
C LYS A 478 4.86 -9.17 12.98
N ARG A 479 4.63 -10.50 13.00
CA ARG A 479 3.31 -11.13 12.80
C ARG A 479 2.62 -10.62 11.53
N THR A 480 3.39 -10.45 10.47
CA THR A 480 2.91 -9.93 9.19
C THR A 480 1.83 -10.82 8.61
N LYS A 481 0.73 -10.22 8.18
CA LYS A 481 -0.34 -10.85 7.41
C LYS A 481 -0.56 -10.06 6.13
N LEU A 482 -0.41 -10.73 5.00
CA LEU A 482 -0.60 -10.08 3.72
C LEU A 482 -2.09 -10.05 3.37
N ARG A 483 -2.63 -8.85 3.17
CA ARG A 483 -4.06 -8.61 2.89
C ARG A 483 -4.37 -8.60 1.41
N ASN A 484 -3.55 -7.89 0.65
CA ASN A 484 -3.70 -7.76 -0.79
C ASN A 484 -2.33 -7.95 -1.44
N VAL A 485 -2.29 -8.80 -2.44
CA VAL A 485 -1.10 -9.09 -3.22
C VAL A 485 -1.43 -9.06 -4.69
N GLY A 486 -0.68 -8.28 -5.45
CA GLY A 486 -0.70 -8.29 -6.90
C GLY A 486 0.50 -9.07 -7.45
N LEU A 487 0.24 -10.05 -8.26
CA LEU A 487 1.25 -10.88 -8.91
C LEU A 487 1.20 -10.68 -10.42
N LYS A 488 2.33 -10.33 -11.03
CA LYS A 488 2.49 -10.34 -12.48
C LYS A 488 2.89 -11.74 -12.91
N VAL A 489 2.07 -12.39 -13.72
CA VAL A 489 2.32 -13.73 -14.21
C VAL A 489 3.41 -13.67 -15.29
N TYR A 490 4.48 -14.42 -15.12
CA TYR A 490 5.69 -14.37 -15.94
C TYR A 490 5.43 -14.62 -17.44
N LEU A 491 4.66 -15.65 -17.77
CA LEU A 491 4.32 -15.98 -19.17
C LEU A 491 2.85 -15.64 -19.51
N GLY A 492 2.15 -14.95 -18.63
CA GLY A 492 0.71 -14.71 -18.81
C GLY A 492 0.41 -13.60 -19.79
N LYS A 493 -0.21 -13.94 -20.93
CA LYS A 493 -0.76 -12.97 -21.89
C LYS A 493 -2.27 -12.80 -21.75
N ASP A 494 -3.01 -13.89 -21.62
CA ASP A 494 -4.45 -13.86 -21.30
C ASP A 494 -4.70 -13.46 -19.84
N ILE A 495 -3.88 -13.97 -18.91
CA ILE A 495 -3.90 -13.59 -17.50
C ILE A 495 -2.52 -13.04 -17.16
N ARG A 496 -2.34 -11.75 -17.28
CA ARG A 496 -1.08 -11.07 -16.98
C ARG A 496 -0.91 -10.74 -15.52
N PHE A 497 -2.03 -10.52 -14.84
CA PHE A 497 -2.04 -10.00 -13.51
C PHE A 497 -3.11 -10.70 -12.69
N ARG A 498 -2.71 -11.19 -11.51
CA ARG A 498 -3.62 -11.77 -10.52
C ARG A 498 -3.59 -10.93 -9.27
N MET A 499 -4.75 -10.60 -8.76
CA MET A 499 -4.89 -9.92 -7.48
C MET A 499 -5.54 -10.87 -6.48
N HIS A 500 -4.87 -11.07 -5.37
CA HIS A 500 -5.33 -11.90 -4.28
C HIS A 500 -5.63 -11.02 -3.08
N ALA A 501 -6.84 -11.12 -2.54
CA ALA A 501 -7.27 -10.41 -1.34
C ALA A 501 -7.80 -11.40 -0.32
N GLY A 502 -7.39 -11.27 0.95
CA GLY A 502 -7.80 -12.19 1.99
C GLY A 502 -7.31 -11.81 3.37
N ARG A 503 -7.54 -12.70 4.33
CA ARG A 503 -7.08 -12.52 5.72
C ARG A 503 -5.57 -12.66 5.85
N ASP A 504 -5.00 -13.62 5.12
CA ASP A 504 -3.56 -13.86 5.00
C ASP A 504 -3.29 -14.56 3.66
N VAL A 505 -2.94 -13.76 2.66
CA VAL A 505 -2.78 -14.22 1.28
C VAL A 505 -1.55 -15.10 1.11
N GLU A 506 -0.48 -14.85 1.86
CA GLU A 506 0.78 -15.62 1.72
C GLU A 506 0.58 -17.11 2.00
N ASN A 507 -0.25 -17.43 3.00
CA ASN A 507 -0.60 -18.81 3.34
C ASN A 507 -1.62 -19.42 2.37
N GLY A 508 -2.38 -18.58 1.65
CA GLY A 508 -3.38 -19.03 0.68
C GLY A 508 -2.86 -19.29 -0.72
N LEU A 509 -1.67 -18.78 -1.06
CA LEU A 509 -1.05 -18.94 -2.38
C LEU A 509 -0.33 -20.27 -2.48
N SER A 510 -0.58 -21.00 -3.59
CA SER A 510 0.19 -22.20 -3.91
C SER A 510 1.65 -21.84 -4.24
N ARG A 511 2.54 -22.80 -4.05
CA ARG A 511 3.96 -22.63 -4.40
C ARG A 511 4.14 -22.36 -5.90
N ILE A 512 3.36 -23.02 -6.74
CA ILE A 512 3.43 -22.88 -8.21
C ILE A 512 3.05 -21.44 -8.62
N GLU A 513 2.00 -20.87 -8.01
CA GLU A 513 1.60 -19.48 -8.30
C GLU A 513 2.69 -18.49 -7.92
N LYS A 514 3.40 -18.71 -6.81
CA LYS A 514 4.54 -17.87 -6.40
C LYS A 514 5.71 -18.01 -7.38
N MET A 515 6.12 -19.23 -7.72
CA MET A 515 7.28 -19.51 -8.55
C MET A 515 7.15 -19.01 -10.00
N ASN A 516 5.93 -18.83 -10.49
CA ASN A 516 5.64 -18.36 -11.85
C ASN A 516 5.24 -16.88 -11.91
N SER A 517 5.42 -16.12 -10.82
CA SER A 517 4.97 -14.74 -10.76
C SER A 517 5.97 -13.81 -10.10
N GLU A 518 6.00 -12.57 -10.59
CA GLU A 518 6.71 -11.45 -9.98
C GLU A 518 5.78 -10.68 -9.03
N LYS A 519 6.34 -10.12 -7.95
CA LYS A 519 5.60 -9.20 -7.07
C LYS A 519 5.33 -7.88 -7.78
N SER A 520 4.08 -7.53 -8.00
CA SER A 520 3.71 -6.21 -8.53
C SER A 520 3.42 -5.22 -7.41
N PHE A 521 2.63 -5.63 -6.41
CA PHE A 521 2.45 -4.89 -5.17
C PHE A 521 2.08 -5.84 -4.03
N VAL A 522 2.36 -5.40 -2.82
CA VAL A 522 2.00 -6.11 -1.59
C VAL A 522 1.45 -5.13 -0.57
N VAL A 523 0.37 -5.51 0.10
CA VAL A 523 -0.18 -4.79 1.25
C VAL A 523 -0.33 -5.77 2.41
N GLY A 524 0.23 -5.43 3.55
CA GLY A 524 0.18 -6.26 4.75
C GLY A 524 0.02 -5.43 6.01
N ASP A 525 -0.49 -6.09 7.04
CA ASP A 525 -0.57 -5.58 8.40
C ASP A 525 0.41 -6.33 9.28
N GLY A 526 0.90 -5.69 10.33
CA GLY A 526 1.76 -6.29 11.32
C GLY A 526 1.99 -5.35 12.51
N PHE A 527 2.99 -5.66 13.30
CA PHE A 527 3.37 -4.86 14.45
C PHE A 527 4.82 -4.39 14.29
N GLU A 528 5.03 -3.10 14.43
CA GLU A 528 6.35 -2.48 14.45
C GLU A 528 6.48 -1.62 15.71
N ASN A 529 7.55 -1.83 16.48
CA ASN A 529 7.77 -1.13 17.77
C ASN A 529 6.60 -1.25 18.77
N GLY A 530 5.86 -2.38 18.70
CA GLY A 530 4.70 -2.62 19.57
C GLY A 530 3.37 -2.02 19.05
N GLU A 531 3.40 -1.21 17.99
CA GLU A 531 2.22 -0.61 17.39
C GLU A 531 1.78 -1.38 16.15
N LYS A 532 0.46 -1.49 15.96
CA LYS A 532 -0.11 -2.08 14.78
C LYS A 532 0.03 -1.11 13.61
N THR A 533 0.64 -1.56 12.54
CA THR A 533 0.83 -0.76 11.35
C THR A 533 0.49 -1.55 10.09
N SER A 534 0.22 -0.84 9.02
CA SER A 534 0.06 -1.41 7.68
C SER A 534 1.09 -0.82 6.74
N ILE A 535 1.64 -1.66 5.89
CA ILE A 535 2.56 -1.26 4.83
C ILE A 535 2.05 -1.79 3.51
N GLY A 536 2.06 -0.93 2.51
CA GLY A 536 1.88 -1.27 1.11
C GLY A 536 3.08 -0.81 0.31
N ALA A 537 3.53 -1.63 -0.63
CA ALA A 537 4.60 -1.30 -1.54
C ALA A 537 4.29 -1.81 -2.95
N SER A 538 4.57 -1.01 -3.97
CA SER A 538 4.43 -1.35 -5.38
C SER A 538 5.80 -1.39 -6.04
N TYR A 539 6.05 -2.40 -6.84
CA TYR A 539 7.25 -2.55 -7.66
C TYR A 539 7.59 -1.27 -8.47
N LYS A 540 6.57 -0.51 -8.86
CA LYS A 540 6.71 0.79 -9.55
C LYS A 540 7.19 1.95 -8.65
N GLY A 541 7.55 1.71 -7.38
CA GLY A 541 8.20 2.67 -6.49
C GLY A 541 7.27 3.39 -5.50
N ARG A 542 5.95 3.15 -5.50
CA ARG A 542 5.04 3.74 -4.50
C ARG A 542 5.03 2.90 -3.24
N ILE A 543 5.17 3.57 -2.10
CA ILE A 543 5.00 3.00 -0.76
C ILE A 543 3.88 3.74 -0.04
N TRP A 544 3.10 3.04 0.80
CA TRP A 544 1.99 3.65 1.55
C TRP A 544 1.68 2.89 2.84
N SER A 545 0.91 3.53 3.72
CA SER A 545 0.32 2.92 4.91
C SER A 545 -1.19 3.19 4.93
N LEU A 546 -2.00 2.17 5.25
CA LEU A 546 -3.46 2.31 5.38
C LEU A 546 -3.87 2.70 6.80
N SER A 547 -3.01 2.44 7.80
CA SER A 547 -3.23 2.76 9.21
C SER A 547 -2.68 4.14 9.59
N GLY A 548 -1.78 4.69 8.78
CA GLY A 548 -1.14 5.99 9.06
C GLY A 548 -2.08 7.15 8.71
N ASN A 549 -2.66 7.78 9.73
CA ASN A 549 -3.30 9.08 9.63
C ASN A 549 -2.59 10.02 10.58
N GLY A 550 -2.00 11.08 10.08
CA GLY A 550 -1.28 12.03 10.90
C GLY A 550 -1.12 13.38 10.21
N ASN A 551 -0.61 14.34 10.94
CA ASN A 551 -0.25 15.64 10.40
C ASN A 551 1.01 15.52 9.49
N ILE A 552 1.44 16.63 8.91
CA ILE A 552 2.59 16.66 7.99
C ILE A 552 3.90 16.25 8.70
N LEU A 553 4.07 16.55 9.99
CA LEU A 553 5.25 16.15 10.76
C LEU A 553 5.27 14.61 10.93
N ALA A 554 4.14 14.01 11.28
CA ALA A 554 4.02 12.55 11.37
C ALA A 554 4.30 11.88 10.01
N PHE A 555 3.81 12.47 8.91
CA PHE A 555 4.14 12.02 7.56
C PHE A 555 5.64 12.08 7.27
N LYS A 556 6.30 13.20 7.62
CA LYS A 556 7.76 13.36 7.47
C LYS A 556 8.52 12.27 8.24
N ASN A 557 8.16 12.04 9.51
CA ASN A 557 8.80 11.03 10.35
C ASN A 557 8.63 9.63 9.76
N TRP A 558 7.42 9.30 9.30
CA TRP A 558 7.16 8.05 8.58
C TRP A 558 8.04 7.92 7.30
N CYS A 559 8.19 8.99 6.51
CA CYS A 559 9.09 8.98 5.35
C CYS A 559 10.54 8.67 5.74
N MET A 560 11.04 9.28 6.83
CA MET A 560 12.40 9.03 7.32
C MET A 560 12.59 7.56 7.73
N GLU A 561 11.63 6.96 8.44
CA GLU A 561 11.65 5.54 8.81
C GLU A 561 11.68 4.62 7.58
N GLN A 562 10.86 4.92 6.57
CA GLN A 562 10.89 4.14 5.34
C GLN A 562 12.23 4.32 4.60
N GLY A 563 12.80 5.53 4.59
CA GLY A 563 14.11 5.80 3.99
C GLY A 563 15.24 5.01 4.62
N GLU A 564 15.23 4.85 5.95
CA GLU A 564 16.18 3.97 6.66
C GLU A 564 16.15 2.53 6.13
N LYS A 565 14.94 2.01 5.93
CA LYS A 565 14.75 0.64 5.42
C LYS A 565 15.18 0.52 3.95
N LEU A 566 14.76 1.47 3.11
CA LEU A 566 15.04 1.44 1.66
C LEU A 566 16.54 1.50 1.33
N THR A 567 17.30 2.30 2.09
CA THR A 567 18.74 2.53 1.82
C THR A 567 19.66 1.55 2.55
N ASN A 568 19.13 0.71 3.42
CA ASN A 568 19.96 -0.25 4.17
C ASN A 568 20.29 -1.46 3.27
N PRO A 569 21.57 -1.67 2.92
CA PRO A 569 21.98 -2.79 2.07
C PRO A 569 21.87 -4.16 2.77
N ASN A 570 21.79 -4.20 4.10
CA ASN A 570 21.70 -5.44 4.87
C ASN A 570 20.25 -5.98 4.97
N ILE A 571 19.26 -5.22 4.52
CA ILE A 571 17.87 -5.67 4.53
C ILE A 571 17.59 -6.49 3.28
N ASP A 572 17.15 -7.73 3.49
CA ASP A 572 16.66 -8.59 2.40
C ASP A 572 15.32 -8.07 1.89
N ALA A 573 15.30 -7.61 0.63
CA ALA A 573 14.07 -7.17 -0.05
C ALA A 573 13.07 -8.32 -0.29
N ASN A 574 13.51 -9.57 -0.15
CA ASN A 574 12.71 -10.76 -0.44
C ASN A 574 12.16 -11.47 0.79
N GLN A 575 12.08 -10.78 1.93
CA GLN A 575 11.62 -11.36 3.19
C GLN A 575 10.12 -11.71 3.23
N ILE A 576 9.32 -11.15 2.31
CA ILE A 576 7.87 -11.42 2.14
C ILE A 576 7.60 -12.05 0.77
N LEU A 577 6.58 -12.90 0.69
CA LEU A 577 6.25 -13.67 -0.53
C LEU A 577 7.50 -14.33 -1.09
N LYS A 578 8.18 -15.07 -0.24
CA LYS A 578 9.33 -15.88 -0.63
C LYS A 578 8.94 -16.83 -1.77
N GLU A 579 9.91 -17.22 -2.59
CA GLU A 579 9.71 -18.09 -3.75
C GLU A 579 9.04 -17.43 -4.98
N THR A 580 8.75 -16.12 -4.96
CA THR A 580 8.39 -15.42 -6.20
C THR A 580 9.62 -15.14 -7.05
N LEU A 581 9.41 -14.95 -8.36
CA LEU A 581 10.49 -14.57 -9.27
C LEU A 581 11.08 -13.22 -8.87
N ILE A 582 12.40 -13.13 -8.92
CA ILE A 582 13.13 -11.90 -8.61
C ILE A 582 14.04 -11.60 -9.78
N PRO A 583 13.82 -10.52 -10.50
CA PRO A 583 14.76 -10.06 -11.52
C PRO A 583 16.14 -9.79 -10.90
N LYS A 584 17.17 -10.31 -11.55
CA LYS A 584 18.57 -10.01 -11.24
C LYS A 584 19.08 -8.97 -12.22
N MET A 585 19.59 -7.87 -11.73
CA MET A 585 20.24 -6.89 -12.59
C MET A 585 21.61 -7.41 -13.01
N ILE A 586 21.80 -7.69 -14.29
CA ILE A 586 23.03 -8.25 -14.84
C ILE A 586 23.78 -7.24 -15.72
N LYS A 587 25.09 -7.31 -15.73
CA LYS A 587 26.01 -6.50 -16.57
C LYS A 587 26.68 -7.31 -17.69
N GLU A 588 26.52 -8.64 -17.64
CA GLU A 588 27.10 -9.61 -18.57
C GLU A 588 26.02 -10.61 -18.97
N MET A 589 26.06 -11.07 -20.22
CA MET A 589 25.13 -12.08 -20.71
C MET A 589 25.38 -13.43 -20.01
N PRO A 590 24.29 -14.20 -19.76
CA PRO A 590 24.43 -15.56 -19.21
C PRO A 590 25.24 -16.45 -20.17
N VAL A 591 26.13 -17.28 -19.61
CA VAL A 591 27.10 -18.08 -20.38
C VAL A 591 26.52 -19.45 -20.76
N ASP A 592 25.62 -19.98 -19.92
CA ASP A 592 25.13 -21.36 -20.01
C ASP A 592 23.82 -21.51 -20.81
N THR A 593 23.36 -20.46 -21.48
CA THR A 593 22.09 -20.48 -22.21
C THR A 593 22.17 -19.62 -23.48
N ILE A 594 21.31 -19.89 -24.44
CA ILE A 594 21.33 -19.26 -25.76
C ILE A 594 19.99 -18.52 -25.97
N PRO A 595 20.01 -17.25 -26.45
CA PRO A 595 18.79 -16.57 -26.84
C PRO A 595 18.20 -17.25 -28.09
N PHE A 596 16.91 -17.63 -28.03
CA PHE A 596 16.27 -18.32 -29.16
C PHE A 596 14.98 -17.60 -29.63
N SER A 597 14.42 -16.68 -28.83
CA SER A 597 13.25 -15.92 -29.21
C SER A 597 13.31 -14.51 -28.62
N ILE A 598 12.65 -13.56 -29.28
CA ILE A 598 12.48 -12.18 -28.80
C ILE A 598 11.04 -11.73 -29.12
N ASP A 599 10.43 -10.99 -28.23
CA ASP A 599 9.07 -10.43 -28.44
C ASP A 599 8.99 -9.02 -27.88
N TRP A 600 8.00 -8.27 -28.33
CA TRP A 600 7.63 -7.00 -27.76
C TRP A 600 7.25 -7.16 -26.29
N ASP A 601 7.44 -6.10 -25.47
CA ASP A 601 6.94 -6.12 -24.10
C ASP A 601 5.42 -6.29 -24.08
N ASP A 602 4.92 -7.00 -23.09
CA ASP A 602 3.51 -7.32 -22.95
C ASP A 602 2.62 -6.09 -22.83
N GLU A 603 3.14 -4.95 -22.37
CA GLU A 603 2.39 -3.70 -22.27
C GLU A 603 2.01 -3.17 -23.67
N MET A 604 2.79 -3.47 -24.70
CA MET A 604 2.48 -3.07 -26.07
C MET A 604 1.24 -3.79 -26.64
N TRP A 605 0.98 -5.02 -26.17
CA TRP A 605 -0.21 -5.79 -26.55
C TRP A 605 -1.46 -5.48 -25.71
N ARG A 606 -1.35 -4.59 -24.71
CA ARG A 606 -2.42 -4.30 -23.76
C ARG A 606 -3.56 -3.50 -24.35
N GLU A 607 -3.27 -2.67 -25.34
CA GLU A 607 -4.26 -1.83 -26.00
C GLU A 607 -4.43 -2.27 -27.46
N LEU A 608 -5.54 -1.83 -28.06
CA LEU A 608 -5.91 -2.16 -29.44
C LEU A 608 -4.72 -2.01 -30.40
N GLU A 609 -4.55 -2.97 -31.27
CA GLU A 609 -3.45 -3.14 -32.24
C GLU A 609 -3.15 -1.89 -33.09
N THR A 610 -4.14 -1.02 -33.25
CA THR A 610 -4.04 0.23 -34.02
C THR A 610 -3.38 1.38 -33.26
N ARG A 611 -3.05 1.18 -31.97
CA ARG A 611 -2.44 2.24 -31.15
C ARG A 611 -1.04 2.60 -31.60
N TYR A 612 -0.27 1.61 -32.04
CA TYR A 612 1.11 1.79 -32.47
C TYR A 612 1.23 1.64 -33.98
N SER A 613 1.86 2.62 -34.62
CA SER A 613 2.31 2.53 -36.00
C SER A 613 3.82 2.74 -36.07
N PHE A 614 4.44 2.09 -37.01
CA PHE A 614 5.88 2.13 -37.23
C PHE A 614 6.20 2.70 -38.60
N LYS A 615 7.31 3.44 -38.69
CA LYS A 615 7.84 3.89 -39.97
C LYS A 615 9.29 3.44 -40.03
N LEU A 616 9.56 2.43 -40.85
CA LEU A 616 10.85 1.78 -41.06
C LEU A 616 11.35 2.07 -42.48
N LEU A 617 12.46 2.84 -42.59
CA LEU A 617 13.09 3.20 -43.86
C LEU A 617 12.10 3.76 -44.92
N GLY A 618 11.09 4.52 -44.45
CA GLY A 618 10.05 5.11 -45.30
C GLY A 618 8.81 4.25 -45.47
N SER A 619 8.78 2.97 -45.13
CA SER A 619 7.59 2.10 -45.10
C SER A 619 6.82 2.22 -43.81
N GLU A 620 5.50 2.41 -43.91
CA GLU A 620 4.62 2.49 -42.72
C GLU A 620 3.91 1.15 -42.48
N SER A 621 3.84 0.76 -41.22
CA SER A 621 3.16 -0.46 -40.77
C SER A 621 2.52 -0.28 -39.40
N TYR A 622 1.55 -1.14 -39.11
CA TYR A 622 0.96 -1.22 -37.74
C TYR A 622 1.60 -2.35 -36.97
N MET A 623 1.39 -2.38 -35.65
CA MET A 623 2.01 -3.37 -34.77
C MET A 623 1.77 -4.82 -35.21
N TYR A 624 0.63 -5.16 -35.78
CA TYR A 624 0.31 -6.50 -36.26
C TYR A 624 1.08 -6.92 -37.53
N ASN A 625 1.65 -5.96 -38.27
CA ASN A 625 2.51 -6.19 -39.43
C ASN A 625 3.98 -5.85 -39.15
N THR A 626 4.31 -5.54 -37.92
CA THR A 626 5.68 -5.21 -37.50
C THR A 626 6.17 -6.25 -36.51
N GLU A 627 7.18 -6.95 -36.89
CA GLU A 627 7.74 -8.05 -36.14
C GLU A 627 9.09 -7.67 -35.54
N ILE A 628 9.44 -8.36 -34.46
CA ILE A 628 10.76 -8.29 -33.86
C ILE A 628 11.37 -9.70 -33.88
N GLU A 629 12.62 -9.80 -34.29
CA GLU A 629 13.29 -11.09 -34.46
C GLU A 629 14.77 -11.03 -34.09
N LEU A 630 15.32 -12.14 -33.63
CA LEU A 630 16.77 -12.28 -33.42
C LEU A 630 17.48 -12.38 -34.74
N CYS A 631 18.61 -11.68 -34.90
CA CYS A 631 19.47 -11.84 -36.07
C CYS A 631 20.21 -13.21 -36.05
N GLU A 632 20.68 -13.68 -37.20
CA GLU A 632 21.61 -14.80 -37.22
C GLU A 632 22.84 -14.53 -36.34
N ASN A 633 23.23 -15.53 -35.55
CA ASN A 633 24.31 -15.38 -34.56
C ASN A 633 24.09 -14.16 -33.65
N ALA A 634 22.87 -14.04 -33.09
CA ALA A 634 22.41 -12.89 -32.34
C ALA A 634 23.30 -12.50 -31.15
N LEU A 635 23.92 -13.49 -30.47
CA LEU A 635 24.72 -13.28 -29.26
C LEU A 635 26.21 -13.15 -29.59
N GLU A 636 26.83 -12.04 -29.24
CA GLU A 636 28.26 -11.79 -29.33
C GLU A 636 28.78 -11.12 -28.03
N GLY A 637 29.36 -11.90 -27.13
CA GLY A 637 29.80 -11.42 -25.83
C GLY A 637 28.61 -10.85 -25.02
N ASN A 638 28.67 -9.58 -24.66
CA ASN A 638 27.58 -8.91 -23.90
C ASN A 638 26.56 -8.22 -24.79
N LYS A 639 26.48 -8.61 -26.07
CA LYS A 639 25.62 -7.95 -27.05
C LYS A 639 24.67 -8.96 -27.70
N VAL A 640 23.40 -8.54 -27.85
CA VAL A 640 22.38 -9.28 -28.58
C VAL A 640 21.89 -8.43 -29.75
N ARG A 641 21.98 -8.96 -30.96
CA ARG A 641 21.46 -8.33 -32.18
C ARG A 641 20.05 -8.81 -32.48
N PHE A 642 19.18 -7.88 -32.79
CA PHE A 642 17.81 -8.15 -33.21
C PHE A 642 17.35 -7.15 -34.28
N ALA A 643 16.29 -7.45 -34.97
CA ALA A 643 15.74 -6.59 -36.00
C ALA A 643 14.26 -6.30 -35.76
N VAL A 644 13.83 -5.13 -36.20
CA VAL A 644 12.41 -4.77 -36.36
C VAL A 644 12.08 -4.77 -37.83
N CYS A 645 11.11 -5.57 -38.23
CA CYS A 645 10.77 -5.86 -39.61
C CYS A 645 9.29 -5.59 -39.89
N ASN A 646 8.96 -5.14 -41.12
CA ASN A 646 7.58 -4.99 -41.56
C ASN A 646 7.28 -5.74 -42.89
N GLY A 647 8.03 -6.78 -43.14
CA GLY A 647 7.96 -7.60 -44.33
C GLY A 647 8.72 -7.03 -45.56
N GLU A 648 8.82 -5.70 -45.65
CA GLU A 648 9.54 -4.99 -46.75
C GLU A 648 10.87 -4.43 -46.28
N GLN A 649 10.91 -3.94 -45.04
CA GLN A 649 12.07 -3.28 -44.47
C GLN A 649 12.54 -4.02 -43.21
N HIS A 650 13.86 -4.03 -43.01
CA HIS A 650 14.55 -4.69 -41.93
C HIS A 650 15.52 -3.69 -41.30
N VAL A 651 15.31 -3.37 -40.02
CA VAL A 651 16.14 -2.43 -39.28
C VAL A 651 16.75 -3.14 -38.08
N GLU A 652 18.07 -3.29 -38.08
CA GLU A 652 18.81 -3.96 -37.01
C GLU A 652 19.12 -3.06 -35.84
N PHE A 653 19.03 -3.64 -34.65
CA PHE A 653 19.38 -3.05 -33.37
C PHE A 653 20.32 -3.96 -32.59
N GLN A 654 21.03 -3.39 -31.63
CA GLN A 654 21.91 -4.11 -30.70
C GLN A 654 21.62 -3.68 -29.28
N LEU A 655 21.23 -4.63 -28.43
CA LEU A 655 21.21 -4.47 -26.99
C LEU A 655 22.61 -4.85 -26.45
N GLU A 656 23.18 -4.01 -25.60
CA GLU A 656 24.49 -4.22 -24.98
C GLU A 656 24.37 -4.04 -23.46
N LEU A 657 24.82 -5.03 -22.70
CA LEU A 657 24.95 -4.95 -21.25
C LEU A 657 26.33 -4.42 -20.86
N PHE A 658 26.37 -3.57 -19.83
CA PHE A 658 27.65 -3.01 -19.35
C PHE A 658 27.54 -2.61 -17.88
N GLU A 659 28.71 -2.39 -17.25
CA GLU A 659 28.78 -1.75 -15.94
C GLU A 659 28.89 -0.25 -16.11
N ASN A 660 27.94 0.50 -15.61
CA ASN A 660 27.99 1.95 -15.63
C ASN A 660 28.97 2.45 -14.58
N ASN A 661 30.05 3.11 -15.01
CA ASN A 661 31.19 3.54 -14.18
C ASN A 661 31.23 5.05 -13.94
N GLU A 662 30.11 5.76 -13.95
CA GLU A 662 30.10 7.23 -13.85
C GLU A 662 30.73 7.78 -12.57
N ASN A 663 30.92 6.98 -11.51
CA ASN A 663 31.72 7.32 -10.33
C ASN A 663 32.39 6.07 -9.75
N GLU A 664 33.65 6.19 -9.31
CA GLU A 664 34.41 5.08 -8.67
C GLU A 664 33.73 4.42 -7.47
N LYS A 665 32.71 5.07 -6.88
CA LYS A 665 31.97 4.58 -5.71
C LYS A 665 30.60 3.97 -6.02
N ASN A 666 30.02 4.18 -7.22
CA ASN A 666 28.68 3.70 -7.58
C ASN A 666 28.72 3.05 -8.97
N LYS A 667 29.14 1.80 -9.01
CA LYS A 667 29.07 0.96 -10.19
C LYS A 667 27.74 0.18 -10.13
N PHE A 668 26.98 0.21 -11.22
CA PHE A 668 25.73 -0.55 -11.33
C PHE A 668 25.57 -1.16 -12.72
N PRO A 669 24.91 -2.30 -12.83
CA PRO A 669 24.54 -2.91 -14.11
C PRO A 669 23.63 -1.98 -14.90
N ASP A 670 23.88 -1.86 -16.21
CA ASP A 670 23.08 -1.03 -17.10
C ASP A 670 23.03 -1.62 -18.50
N TYR A 671 22.17 -1.12 -19.36
CA TYR A 671 22.04 -1.54 -20.75
C TYR A 671 21.90 -0.34 -21.67
N ARG A 672 22.15 -0.54 -22.97
CA ARG A 672 21.85 0.40 -24.02
C ARG A 672 21.40 -0.31 -25.29
N ILE A 673 20.52 0.34 -26.05
CA ILE A 673 20.10 -0.16 -27.36
C ILE A 673 20.54 0.85 -28.43
N LYS A 674 21.24 0.36 -29.44
CA LYS A 674 21.71 1.14 -30.58
C LYS A 674 21.09 0.60 -31.84
N GLN A 675 20.72 1.51 -32.75
CA GLN A 675 20.36 1.14 -34.14
C GLN A 675 21.64 0.92 -34.94
N LEU A 676 21.73 -0.20 -35.65
CA LEU A 676 22.85 -0.57 -36.53
C LEU A 676 22.59 -0.17 -37.98
N THR A 677 21.39 -0.39 -38.48
CA THR A 677 20.99 -0.01 -39.82
C THR A 677 20.82 1.51 -39.94
N HIS A 678 21.49 2.17 -40.88
CA HIS A 678 21.30 3.59 -41.13
C HIS A 678 19.92 3.86 -41.76
N GLY A 679 19.24 4.86 -41.24
CA GLY A 679 17.93 5.30 -41.75
C GLY A 679 16.91 5.57 -40.67
N GLU A 680 15.69 5.88 -41.09
CA GLU A 680 14.59 6.26 -40.22
C GLU A 680 13.95 5.00 -39.60
N ALA A 681 13.84 4.95 -38.29
CA ALA A 681 13.11 3.95 -37.55
C ALA A 681 12.30 4.64 -36.43
N LEU A 682 11.02 4.87 -36.71
CA LEU A 682 10.11 5.63 -35.82
C LEU A 682 8.94 4.77 -35.36
N ILE A 683 8.46 5.08 -34.16
CA ILE A 683 7.19 4.59 -33.61
C ILE A 683 6.28 5.78 -33.31
N GLN A 684 5.02 5.67 -33.67
CA GLN A 684 3.98 6.65 -33.38
C GLN A 684 2.90 6.03 -32.53
N PHE A 685 2.50 6.73 -31.47
CA PHE A 685 1.37 6.37 -30.61
C PHE A 685 0.61 7.62 -30.18
N GLY A 686 -0.67 7.65 -30.49
CA GLY A 686 -1.48 8.87 -30.37
C GLY A 686 -0.92 10.00 -31.23
N THR A 687 -0.59 11.13 -30.60
CA THR A 687 0.01 12.31 -31.27
C THR A 687 1.54 12.39 -31.14
N ARG A 688 2.18 11.36 -30.60
CA ARG A 688 3.64 11.36 -30.34
C ARG A 688 4.34 10.47 -31.34
N THR A 689 5.45 10.96 -31.89
CA THR A 689 6.38 10.20 -32.71
C THR A 689 7.74 10.21 -32.02
N LEU A 690 8.35 9.05 -31.84
CA LEU A 690 9.67 8.87 -31.24
C LEU A 690 10.54 8.01 -32.15
N LYS A 691 11.87 8.16 -32.04
CA LYS A 691 12.79 7.15 -32.58
C LYS A 691 12.60 5.85 -31.78
N LEU A 692 12.76 4.72 -32.43
CA LEU A 692 12.69 3.42 -31.73
C LEU A 692 13.77 3.28 -30.64
N THR A 693 14.95 3.86 -30.83
CA THR A 693 15.97 3.93 -29.77
C THR A 693 15.48 4.63 -28.52
N ASP A 694 14.87 5.82 -28.67
CA ASP A 694 14.35 6.61 -27.56
C ASP A 694 13.12 5.94 -26.89
N PHE A 695 12.38 5.16 -27.68
CA PHE A 695 11.26 4.36 -27.18
C PHE A 695 11.76 3.21 -26.29
N PHE A 696 12.82 2.53 -26.70
CA PHE A 696 13.45 1.44 -25.95
C PHE A 696 14.28 1.88 -24.74
N GLU A 697 14.55 3.18 -24.54
CA GLU A 697 15.16 3.69 -23.31
C GLU A 697 14.27 3.55 -22.08
N LYS A 698 12.97 3.39 -22.28
CA LYS A 698 12.03 3.15 -21.17
C LYS A 698 11.95 1.67 -20.87
N GLU A 699 12.24 1.29 -19.64
CA GLU A 699 12.24 -0.11 -19.16
C GLU A 699 10.96 -0.89 -19.57
N GLU A 700 9.81 -0.23 -19.58
CA GLU A 700 8.51 -0.82 -19.96
C GLU A 700 8.33 -1.10 -21.45
N ASN A 701 9.24 -0.61 -22.30
CA ASN A 701 9.14 -0.76 -23.77
C ASN A 701 10.26 -1.63 -24.34
N VAL A 702 11.17 -2.10 -23.51
CA VAL A 702 12.31 -2.93 -23.96
C VAL A 702 11.82 -4.31 -24.40
N PRO A 703 12.26 -4.82 -25.54
CA PRO A 703 11.91 -6.18 -25.97
C PRO A 703 12.37 -7.24 -24.96
N ILE A 704 11.60 -8.31 -24.85
CA ILE A 704 11.92 -9.44 -23.98
C ILE A 704 12.61 -10.52 -24.78
N ILE A 705 13.84 -10.86 -24.38
CA ILE A 705 14.63 -11.94 -24.97
C ILE A 705 14.43 -13.20 -24.12
N TYR A 706 14.08 -14.32 -24.76
CA TYR A 706 13.87 -15.61 -24.12
C TYR A 706 15.05 -16.56 -24.43
N PHE A 707 15.47 -17.31 -23.41
CA PHE A 707 16.59 -18.23 -23.49
C PHE A 707 16.15 -19.70 -23.42
N THR A 708 17.00 -20.58 -23.90
CA THR A 708 16.73 -22.04 -24.03
C THR A 708 16.46 -22.74 -22.69
N ASP A 709 16.87 -22.18 -21.57
CA ASP A 709 16.61 -22.69 -20.23
C ASP A 709 15.29 -22.15 -19.64
N GLY A 710 14.50 -21.38 -20.40
CA GLY A 710 13.27 -20.73 -19.96
C GLY A 710 13.47 -19.41 -19.23
N SER A 711 14.70 -18.95 -19.05
CA SER A 711 14.99 -17.62 -18.52
C SER A 711 14.65 -16.51 -19.52
N SER A 712 14.54 -15.28 -19.05
CA SER A 712 14.33 -14.13 -19.94
C SER A 712 15.14 -12.91 -19.50
N LEU A 713 15.38 -12.02 -20.44
CA LEU A 713 16.08 -10.76 -20.24
C LEU A 713 15.24 -9.60 -20.80
N ARG A 714 14.99 -8.58 -19.97
CA ARG A 714 14.41 -7.29 -20.35
C ARG A 714 15.38 -6.18 -19.98
N GLY A 715 15.97 -5.52 -20.96
CA GLY A 715 17.07 -4.58 -20.69
C GLY A 715 18.23 -5.30 -20.00
N ASN A 716 18.43 -5.03 -18.72
CA ASN A 716 19.38 -5.74 -17.86
C ASN A 716 18.72 -6.51 -16.70
N GLU A 717 17.40 -6.58 -16.68
CA GLU A 717 16.63 -7.43 -15.74
C GLU A 717 16.57 -8.87 -16.26
N TYR A 718 17.31 -9.77 -15.60
CA TYR A 718 17.37 -11.19 -15.93
C TYR A 718 16.55 -12.01 -14.94
N ILE A 719 15.59 -12.77 -15.45
CA ILE A 719 14.67 -13.61 -14.69
C ILE A 719 15.01 -15.08 -14.97
N VAL A 720 15.32 -15.83 -13.91
CA VAL A 720 15.54 -17.26 -13.96
C VAL A 720 14.36 -17.97 -13.32
N LEU A 721 13.76 -18.93 -14.01
CA LEU A 721 12.73 -19.79 -13.42
C LEU A 721 13.32 -20.61 -12.27
N SER A 722 12.64 -20.58 -11.13
CA SER A 722 13.08 -21.31 -9.93
C SER A 722 12.85 -22.83 -10.03
N ALA A 723 12.07 -23.27 -11.02
CA ALA A 723 11.79 -24.69 -11.28
C ALA A 723 12.55 -25.14 -12.53
N THR A 724 13.08 -26.35 -12.49
CA THR A 724 13.57 -27.02 -13.71
C THR A 724 12.40 -27.12 -14.69
N PRO A 725 12.55 -26.68 -15.95
CA PRO A 725 11.49 -26.80 -16.93
C PRO A 725 10.97 -28.25 -17.01
N THR A 726 9.65 -28.40 -17.09
CA THR A 726 9.04 -29.72 -17.27
C THR A 726 9.44 -30.21 -18.64
N LEU A 727 9.99 -31.41 -18.71
CA LEU A 727 10.32 -32.03 -20.00
C LEU A 727 9.04 -32.26 -20.79
N TYR A 728 9.08 -32.00 -22.11
CA TYR A 728 8.02 -32.40 -23.04
C TYR A 728 7.82 -33.91 -22.97
N ASP A 729 6.56 -34.37 -22.90
CA ASP A 729 6.31 -35.81 -22.84
C ASP A 729 6.76 -36.50 -24.12
N LYS A 730 7.79 -37.30 -24.02
CA LYS A 730 8.35 -38.08 -25.12
C LYS A 730 7.31 -38.95 -25.84
N ASN A 731 6.25 -39.40 -25.12
CA ASN A 731 5.17 -40.20 -25.70
C ASN A 731 4.24 -39.38 -26.59
N SER A 732 4.19 -38.06 -26.39
CA SER A 732 3.39 -37.15 -27.20
C SER A 732 4.06 -36.79 -28.55
N LEU A 733 5.29 -37.21 -28.80
CA LEU A 733 5.94 -37.06 -30.10
C LEU A 733 5.21 -37.89 -31.14
N GLN A 734 4.76 -37.24 -32.22
CA GLN A 734 4.04 -37.87 -33.34
C GLN A 734 5.05 -38.34 -34.39
N GLU A 735 5.01 -39.62 -34.74
CA GLU A 735 5.96 -40.22 -35.70
C GLU A 735 5.33 -40.23 -37.10
N TRP A 736 5.98 -39.54 -38.07
CA TRP A 736 5.61 -39.57 -39.47
C TRP A 736 6.69 -40.29 -40.30
N ASP A 737 6.30 -40.79 -41.49
CA ASP A 737 7.21 -41.41 -42.42
C ASP A 737 7.85 -40.37 -43.35
N TRP A 738 9.17 -40.39 -43.42
CA TRP A 738 9.98 -39.46 -44.21
C TRP A 738 10.85 -40.20 -45.20
N GLU A 739 10.42 -41.40 -45.66
CA GLU A 739 11.10 -42.14 -46.71
C GLU A 739 11.00 -41.30 -48.00
N ASP A 740 12.06 -41.24 -48.79
CA ASP A 740 12.20 -40.45 -50.01
C ASP A 740 12.19 -38.91 -49.80
N VAL A 741 12.28 -38.39 -48.58
CA VAL A 741 12.42 -36.98 -48.28
C VAL A 741 13.87 -36.61 -48.03
N ASN A 742 14.33 -35.54 -48.71
CA ASN A 742 15.65 -34.97 -48.46
C ASN A 742 15.58 -33.99 -47.27
N LEU A 743 16.10 -34.44 -46.13
CA LEU A 743 16.01 -33.68 -44.88
C LEU A 743 16.79 -32.35 -44.85
N LEU A 744 17.61 -32.06 -45.88
CA LEU A 744 18.26 -30.77 -46.10
C LEU A 744 17.37 -29.76 -46.81
N LYS A 745 16.25 -30.19 -47.42
CA LYS A 745 15.36 -29.33 -48.19
C LYS A 745 14.09 -29.02 -47.43
N GLU A 746 14.00 -27.82 -46.82
CA GLU A 746 12.86 -27.36 -46.09
C GLU A 746 11.71 -26.99 -47.02
N SER A 747 11.86 -25.93 -47.80
CA SER A 747 10.84 -25.37 -48.69
C SER A 747 10.67 -26.17 -49.98
N GLN A 748 9.41 -26.37 -50.40
CA GLN A 748 9.08 -26.96 -51.66
C GLN A 748 9.33 -26.05 -52.87
N GLY A 749 9.56 -24.75 -52.63
CA GLY A 749 9.70 -23.76 -53.67
C GLY A 749 8.33 -23.30 -54.26
N VAL A 750 8.31 -22.94 -55.53
CA VAL A 750 7.12 -22.38 -56.20
C VAL A 750 6.75 -23.18 -57.45
N ARG A 751 5.44 -23.24 -57.74
CA ARG A 751 4.94 -23.91 -58.96
C ARG A 751 5.50 -23.23 -60.23
N PRO A 752 5.70 -23.91 -61.34
CA PRO A 752 5.50 -25.37 -61.56
C PRO A 752 6.67 -26.22 -61.05
N HIS A 753 7.79 -25.65 -60.68
CA HIS A 753 9.01 -26.40 -60.32
C HIS A 753 9.13 -26.69 -58.82
N LEU A 754 8.22 -27.55 -58.32
CA LEU A 754 8.23 -27.95 -56.92
C LEU A 754 9.33 -28.97 -56.63
N LYS A 755 10.02 -28.80 -55.49
CA LYS A 755 10.96 -29.81 -54.94
C LYS A 755 10.12 -30.88 -54.22
N THR A 756 9.76 -31.95 -54.97
CA THR A 756 8.85 -32.99 -54.48
C THR A 756 9.49 -33.86 -53.36
N ASP A 757 10.81 -33.76 -53.20
CA ASP A 757 11.58 -34.40 -52.15
C ASP A 757 11.82 -33.51 -50.92
N SER A 758 11.13 -32.36 -50.81
CA SER A 758 11.27 -31.46 -49.66
C SER A 758 10.34 -31.81 -48.49
N ILE A 759 10.69 -31.34 -47.31
CA ILE A 759 9.91 -31.49 -46.06
C ILE A 759 8.54 -30.89 -46.23
N GLN A 760 8.45 -29.63 -46.70
CA GLN A 760 7.19 -28.91 -46.89
C GLN A 760 6.26 -29.62 -47.88
N TYR A 761 6.81 -30.15 -48.99
CA TYR A 761 6.00 -30.90 -49.96
C TYR A 761 5.36 -32.13 -49.32
N ASN A 762 6.11 -32.91 -48.56
CA ASN A 762 5.64 -34.10 -47.86
C ASN A 762 4.52 -33.72 -46.86
N VAL A 763 4.73 -32.67 -46.07
CA VAL A 763 3.73 -32.19 -45.11
C VAL A 763 2.43 -31.77 -45.82
N ILE A 764 2.52 -30.95 -46.87
CA ILE A 764 1.33 -30.50 -47.62
C ILE A 764 0.60 -31.71 -48.23
N GLN A 765 1.31 -32.67 -48.86
CA GLN A 765 0.68 -33.84 -49.46
C GLN A 765 0.01 -34.73 -48.40
N THR A 766 0.58 -34.83 -47.20
CA THR A 766 0.00 -35.55 -46.08
C THR A 766 -1.28 -34.87 -45.58
N LEU A 767 -1.27 -33.57 -45.41
CA LEU A 767 -2.40 -32.80 -44.95
C LEU A 767 -3.55 -32.71 -45.95
N VAL A 768 -3.25 -32.65 -47.27
CA VAL A 768 -4.27 -32.67 -48.34
C VAL A 768 -5.11 -33.95 -48.31
N ARG A 769 -4.56 -35.09 -47.89
CA ARG A 769 -5.28 -36.36 -47.73
C ARG A 769 -6.20 -36.41 -46.49
N GLN A 770 -6.00 -35.51 -45.53
CA GLN A 770 -6.80 -35.42 -44.31
C GLN A 770 -8.04 -34.55 -44.53
N ASP A 771 -8.94 -34.53 -43.59
CA ASP A 771 -10.23 -33.83 -43.66
C ASP A 771 -10.12 -32.39 -43.24
N TYR A 772 -9.47 -31.53 -44.02
CA TYR A 772 -9.40 -30.08 -43.82
C TYR A 772 -10.23 -29.35 -44.88
N ASP A 773 -10.79 -28.19 -44.52
CA ASP A 773 -11.47 -27.28 -45.48
C ASP A 773 -10.45 -26.55 -46.34
N ILE A 774 -9.34 -26.11 -45.76
CA ILE A 774 -8.23 -25.41 -46.45
C ILE A 774 -6.88 -26.03 -46.00
N VAL A 775 -5.98 -26.21 -46.95
CA VAL A 775 -4.54 -26.42 -46.77
C VAL A 775 -3.81 -25.35 -47.55
N TYR A 776 -3.03 -24.53 -46.87
CA TYR A 776 -2.45 -23.30 -47.37
C TYR A 776 -0.94 -23.31 -47.23
N ASP A 777 -0.22 -22.92 -48.25
CA ASP A 777 1.25 -22.73 -48.29
C ASP A 777 1.52 -21.26 -47.98
N ASP A 778 1.99 -20.93 -46.74
CA ASP A 778 2.27 -19.56 -46.33
C ASP A 778 3.77 -19.22 -46.33
N ASP A 779 4.63 -20.14 -46.84
CA ASP A 779 6.08 -19.98 -46.88
C ASP A 779 6.53 -18.67 -47.56
N ASN A 780 7.67 -18.12 -47.13
CA ASN A 780 8.33 -16.85 -47.48
C ASN A 780 8.00 -15.65 -46.54
N ALA A 781 8.78 -14.60 -46.76
CA ALA A 781 8.73 -13.38 -45.93
C ALA A 781 7.32 -12.91 -45.56
N GLY A 782 7.06 -12.68 -44.28
CA GLY A 782 5.75 -12.30 -43.74
C GLY A 782 4.80 -13.47 -43.49
N GLU A 783 5.32 -14.72 -43.44
CA GLU A 783 4.55 -15.92 -43.09
C GLU A 783 4.08 -15.93 -41.65
N ILE A 784 2.92 -16.57 -41.43
CA ILE A 784 2.44 -16.93 -40.09
C ILE A 784 3.07 -18.25 -39.63
N ALA A 785 3.10 -19.21 -40.56
CA ALA A 785 3.72 -20.52 -40.43
C ALA A 785 3.98 -21.09 -41.82
N ASP A 786 4.88 -22.04 -41.99
CA ASP A 786 5.19 -22.63 -43.32
C ASP A 786 3.97 -23.25 -44.01
N VAL A 787 3.11 -23.91 -43.23
CA VAL A 787 1.86 -24.50 -43.72
C VAL A 787 0.74 -24.22 -42.71
N ILE A 788 -0.43 -23.85 -43.24
CA ILE A 788 -1.61 -23.56 -42.40
C ILE A 788 -2.79 -24.43 -42.85
N THR A 789 -3.49 -25.02 -41.90
CA THR A 789 -4.74 -25.73 -42.19
C THR A 789 -5.92 -25.03 -41.45
N LEU A 790 -7.08 -25.05 -42.13
CA LEU A 790 -8.32 -24.54 -41.54
C LEU A 790 -9.41 -25.62 -41.62
N LYS A 791 -10.18 -25.77 -40.59
CA LYS A 791 -11.34 -26.68 -40.52
C LYS A 791 -12.47 -26.06 -39.72
N LEU A 792 -13.66 -26.07 -40.26
CA LEU A 792 -14.88 -25.73 -39.55
C LEU A 792 -15.45 -26.99 -38.88
N ILE A 793 -15.46 -27.01 -37.56
CA ILE A 793 -16.00 -28.12 -36.78
C ILE A 793 -17.17 -27.56 -35.94
N GLU A 794 -18.35 -28.04 -36.21
CA GLU A 794 -19.59 -27.52 -35.57
C GLU A 794 -19.71 -25.98 -35.73
N ASN A 795 -19.45 -25.22 -34.73
CA ASN A 795 -19.53 -23.76 -34.75
C ASN A 795 -18.16 -23.13 -34.35
N GLU A 796 -17.05 -23.81 -34.58
CA GLU A 796 -15.70 -23.34 -34.27
C GLU A 796 -14.78 -23.49 -35.48
N ILE A 797 -13.94 -22.51 -35.72
CA ILE A 797 -12.89 -22.55 -36.76
C ILE A 797 -11.60 -23.06 -36.09
N HIS A 798 -11.12 -24.21 -36.49
CA HIS A 798 -9.84 -24.79 -36.07
C HIS A 798 -8.75 -24.36 -37.01
N VAL A 799 -7.70 -23.75 -36.48
CA VAL A 799 -6.50 -23.30 -37.19
C VAL A 799 -5.30 -24.08 -36.67
N GLU A 800 -4.58 -24.73 -37.55
CA GLU A 800 -3.33 -25.41 -37.21
C GLU A 800 -2.17 -24.76 -37.98
N LEU A 801 -1.13 -24.39 -37.24
CA LEU A 801 0.07 -23.70 -37.70
C LEU A 801 1.23 -24.66 -37.66
N TYR A 802 1.79 -25.00 -38.81
CA TYR A 802 2.89 -25.96 -38.98
C TYR A 802 4.19 -25.22 -39.26
N HIS A 803 5.15 -25.29 -38.34
CA HIS A 803 6.51 -24.79 -38.50
C HIS A 803 7.47 -25.91 -38.82
N LEU A 804 8.17 -25.77 -39.90
CA LEU A 804 9.04 -26.82 -40.46
C LEU A 804 10.50 -26.38 -40.39
N LYS A 805 11.40 -27.33 -40.12
CA LYS A 805 12.83 -27.04 -40.20
C LYS A 805 13.59 -28.22 -40.76
N PHE A 806 14.57 -27.91 -41.62
CA PHE A 806 15.50 -28.92 -42.16
C PHE A 806 16.42 -29.47 -41.07
N ALA A 807 16.98 -30.66 -41.29
CA ALA A 807 18.01 -31.24 -40.43
C ALA A 807 19.38 -30.77 -40.90
N HIS A 808 20.16 -30.11 -40.04
CA HIS A 808 21.45 -29.52 -40.38
C HIS A 808 22.43 -30.49 -40.99
N GLU A 809 22.41 -31.77 -40.57
CA GLU A 809 23.26 -32.82 -41.15
C GLU A 809 22.56 -33.69 -42.20
N GLY A 810 21.31 -33.40 -42.56
CA GLY A 810 20.53 -34.18 -43.51
C GLY A 810 20.20 -35.62 -43.07
N LYS A 811 20.34 -35.90 -41.77
CA LYS A 811 20.10 -37.22 -41.18
C LYS A 811 19.48 -37.08 -39.80
N ILE A 812 19.02 -38.17 -39.22
CA ILE A 812 18.51 -38.22 -37.84
C ILE A 812 19.69 -38.06 -36.86
N THR A 813 19.57 -37.15 -35.91
CA THR A 813 20.56 -36.87 -34.86
C THR A 813 19.87 -36.54 -33.53
N SER A 814 20.64 -36.37 -32.44
CA SER A 814 20.19 -35.87 -31.15
C SER A 814 20.58 -34.39 -30.93
N GLN A 815 20.88 -33.65 -32.00
CA GLN A 815 21.36 -32.28 -31.90
C GLN A 815 20.21 -31.30 -31.61
N ILE A 816 20.30 -30.58 -30.48
CA ILE A 816 19.35 -29.56 -30.08
C ILE A 816 19.29 -28.39 -31.09
N ALA A 817 20.36 -28.09 -31.80
CA ALA A 817 20.44 -27.00 -32.78
C ALA A 817 19.32 -27.07 -33.85
N ASN A 818 18.82 -28.27 -34.18
CA ASN A 818 17.70 -28.45 -35.09
C ASN A 818 16.38 -27.82 -34.59
N PHE A 819 16.26 -27.48 -33.30
CA PHE A 819 15.04 -26.97 -32.68
C PHE A 819 15.07 -25.50 -32.33
N TYR A 820 16.21 -24.82 -32.21
CA TYR A 820 16.27 -23.43 -31.74
C TYR A 820 15.39 -22.52 -32.58
N GLU A 821 15.52 -22.51 -33.88
CA GLU A 821 14.80 -21.62 -34.78
C GLU A 821 13.31 -21.97 -34.83
N VAL A 822 12.98 -23.25 -35.01
CA VAL A 822 11.56 -23.66 -35.12
C VAL A 822 10.76 -23.48 -33.84
N CYS A 823 11.41 -23.63 -32.68
CA CYS A 823 10.78 -23.30 -31.41
C CYS A 823 10.51 -21.79 -31.29
N GLY A 824 11.43 -20.93 -31.74
CA GLY A 824 11.25 -19.48 -31.78
C GLY A 824 10.11 -19.06 -32.71
N GLN A 825 10.04 -19.66 -33.91
CA GLN A 825 8.94 -19.43 -34.86
C GLN A 825 7.59 -19.86 -34.29
N ALA A 826 7.52 -21.01 -33.62
CA ALA A 826 6.33 -21.51 -32.95
C ALA A 826 5.81 -20.55 -31.87
N GLN A 827 6.72 -19.98 -31.07
CA GLN A 827 6.35 -18.98 -30.06
C GLN A 827 5.84 -17.69 -30.68
N LYS A 828 6.48 -17.22 -31.75
CA LYS A 828 6.11 -16.01 -32.48
C LYS A 828 4.72 -16.11 -33.12
N SER A 829 4.40 -17.21 -33.78
CA SER A 829 3.12 -17.41 -34.45
C SER A 829 1.93 -17.44 -33.51
N ALA A 830 2.14 -17.83 -32.26
CA ALA A 830 1.09 -17.83 -31.24
C ALA A 830 0.50 -16.43 -30.97
N ASN A 831 1.21 -15.36 -31.30
CA ASN A 831 0.72 -13.99 -31.18
C ASN A 831 -0.52 -13.71 -32.08
N TRP A 832 -0.72 -14.48 -33.13
CA TRP A 832 -1.89 -14.37 -34.00
C TRP A 832 -3.21 -14.70 -33.28
N LYS A 833 -3.19 -15.45 -32.20
CA LYS A 833 -4.37 -15.67 -31.35
C LYS A 833 -4.92 -14.37 -30.73
N TYR A 834 -4.08 -13.39 -30.48
CA TYR A 834 -4.49 -12.11 -29.87
C TYR A 834 -4.98 -11.07 -30.85
N LYS A 835 -4.81 -11.34 -32.14
CA LYS A 835 -5.37 -10.52 -33.19
C LYS A 835 -6.82 -10.93 -33.45
N GLU A 836 -7.64 -10.03 -33.97
CA GLU A 836 -8.97 -10.41 -34.42
C GLU A 836 -8.84 -11.55 -35.46
N ALA A 837 -9.57 -12.63 -35.27
CA ALA A 837 -9.44 -13.82 -36.13
C ALA A 837 -9.68 -13.51 -37.61
N GLU A 838 -10.53 -12.51 -37.93
CA GLU A 838 -10.73 -12.00 -39.26
C GLU A 838 -9.45 -11.41 -39.88
N GLU A 839 -8.53 -10.88 -39.09
CA GLU A 839 -7.28 -10.27 -39.59
C GLU A 839 -6.30 -11.31 -40.03
N MET A 840 -6.18 -12.45 -39.34
CA MET A 840 -5.38 -13.57 -39.79
C MET A 840 -5.87 -14.09 -41.13
N LEU A 841 -7.18 -14.33 -41.27
CA LEU A 841 -7.76 -14.82 -42.52
C LEU A 841 -7.65 -13.79 -43.63
N ASN A 842 -7.80 -12.48 -43.33
CA ASN A 842 -7.53 -11.40 -44.28
C ASN A 842 -6.04 -11.36 -44.69
N HIS A 843 -5.13 -11.66 -43.81
CA HIS A 843 -3.71 -11.77 -44.10
C HIS A 843 -3.46 -12.90 -45.13
N LEU A 844 -4.03 -14.09 -44.93
CA LEU A 844 -3.96 -15.19 -45.88
C LEU A 844 -4.58 -14.81 -47.23
N LEU A 845 -5.75 -14.15 -47.24
CA LEU A 845 -6.39 -13.68 -48.49
C LEU A 845 -5.50 -12.69 -49.26
N ARG A 846 -4.81 -11.79 -48.58
CA ARG A 846 -3.86 -10.86 -49.21
C ARG A 846 -2.64 -11.53 -49.78
N ARG A 847 -2.20 -12.64 -49.20
CA ARG A 847 -1.04 -13.44 -49.64
C ARG A 847 -1.40 -14.56 -50.61
N GLU A 848 -2.67 -14.82 -50.87
CA GLU A 848 -3.15 -16.00 -51.59
C GLU A 848 -2.45 -16.15 -52.98
N ILE A 849 -2.15 -15.05 -53.63
CA ILE A 849 -1.43 -15.08 -54.92
C ILE A 849 0.08 -15.05 -54.68
N LYS A 850 0.76 -16.08 -55.22
CA LYS A 850 2.22 -16.23 -55.20
C LYS A 850 2.74 -16.16 -56.62
N LYS A 851 3.89 -15.55 -56.87
CA LYS A 851 4.56 -15.59 -58.14
C LYS A 851 5.25 -16.96 -58.33
N SER A 852 4.97 -17.61 -59.43
CA SER A 852 5.61 -18.85 -59.81
C SER A 852 7.06 -18.62 -60.22
N SER A 853 7.83 -19.72 -60.39
CA SER A 853 9.19 -19.67 -60.89
C SER A 853 9.30 -19.11 -62.36
N ASN A 854 8.19 -19.05 -63.07
CA ASN A 854 8.13 -18.44 -64.38
C ASN A 854 7.62 -17.00 -64.39
N GLY A 855 7.28 -16.48 -63.23
CA GLY A 855 6.74 -15.14 -63.03
C GLY A 855 5.20 -15.03 -63.15
N ASP A 856 4.50 -16.10 -63.44
CA ASP A 856 3.04 -16.18 -63.52
C ASP A 856 2.46 -16.24 -62.06
N GLU A 857 1.20 -15.81 -61.91
CA GLU A 857 0.51 -15.89 -60.63
C GLU A 857 -0.03 -17.30 -60.36
N CYS A 858 0.13 -17.81 -59.15
CA CYS A 858 -0.41 -19.09 -58.75
C CYS A 858 -1.00 -19.03 -57.33
N SER A 859 -2.01 -19.88 -57.09
CA SER A 859 -2.64 -19.97 -55.77
C SER A 859 -1.74 -20.65 -54.76
N ARG A 860 -1.78 -20.16 -53.52
CA ARG A 860 -1.18 -20.79 -52.34
C ARG A 860 -2.06 -21.91 -51.76
N ILE A 861 -3.32 -22.02 -52.18
CA ILE A 861 -4.25 -23.04 -51.68
C ILE A 861 -3.96 -24.38 -52.37
N TYR A 862 -3.68 -25.42 -51.58
CA TYR A 862 -3.46 -26.81 -52.05
C TYR A 862 -4.69 -27.70 -51.86
N LYS A 863 -5.57 -27.34 -50.89
CA LYS A 863 -6.87 -27.95 -50.69
C LYS A 863 -7.90 -26.89 -50.36
N GLY A 864 -9.13 -26.98 -50.86
CA GLY A 864 -10.18 -25.99 -50.72
C GLY A 864 -10.16 -24.96 -51.84
N THR A 865 -10.87 -23.83 -51.64
CA THR A 865 -11.00 -22.74 -52.62
C THR A 865 -10.86 -21.38 -52.01
N HIS A 866 -10.59 -20.36 -52.81
CA HIS A 866 -10.58 -18.96 -52.40
C HIS A 866 -11.93 -18.54 -51.79
N GLU A 867 -13.06 -18.98 -52.36
CA GLU A 867 -14.40 -18.69 -51.85
C GLU A 867 -14.60 -19.29 -50.45
N LYS A 868 -14.07 -20.50 -50.19
CA LYS A 868 -14.14 -21.12 -48.86
C LYS A 868 -13.33 -20.34 -47.81
N LEU A 869 -12.18 -19.83 -48.20
CA LEU A 869 -11.36 -18.97 -47.32
C LEU A 869 -12.12 -17.68 -46.98
N ILE A 870 -12.79 -17.04 -47.99
CA ILE A 870 -13.67 -15.86 -47.75
C ILE A 870 -14.84 -16.21 -46.86
N GLU A 871 -15.45 -17.39 -47.02
CA GLU A 871 -16.54 -17.87 -46.16
C GLU A 871 -16.08 -17.94 -44.70
N LEU A 872 -14.95 -18.60 -44.42
CA LEU A 872 -14.36 -18.74 -43.08
C LEU A 872 -14.04 -17.35 -42.48
N MET A 873 -13.49 -16.44 -43.27
CA MET A 873 -13.24 -15.07 -42.82
C MET A 873 -14.55 -14.33 -42.41
N LYS A 874 -15.61 -14.49 -43.20
CA LYS A 874 -16.94 -13.91 -42.87
C LYS A 874 -17.53 -14.50 -41.61
N LEU A 875 -17.32 -15.81 -41.36
CA LEU A 875 -17.73 -16.48 -40.11
C LEU A 875 -16.93 -15.97 -38.92
N ALA A 876 -15.61 -15.83 -39.02
CA ALA A 876 -14.76 -15.24 -38.02
C ALA A 876 -15.20 -13.80 -37.66
N LYS A 877 -15.50 -12.99 -38.69
CA LYS A 877 -16.05 -11.63 -38.52
C LYS A 877 -17.39 -11.61 -37.74
N ARG A 878 -18.19 -12.66 -37.85
CA ARG A 878 -19.44 -12.86 -37.09
C ARG A 878 -19.17 -13.40 -35.69
N LYS A 879 -17.91 -13.40 -35.23
CA LYS A 879 -17.46 -13.83 -33.91
C LYS A 879 -17.64 -15.32 -33.62
N LEU A 880 -17.50 -16.19 -34.65
CA LEU A 880 -17.32 -17.60 -34.38
C LEU A 880 -16.01 -17.82 -33.63
N PRO A 881 -15.99 -18.67 -32.58
CA PRO A 881 -14.76 -19.01 -31.88
C PRO A 881 -13.71 -19.60 -32.83
N VAL A 882 -12.45 -19.20 -32.61
CA VAL A 882 -11.30 -19.76 -33.35
C VAL A 882 -10.36 -20.42 -32.36
N LYS A 883 -10.04 -21.69 -32.61
CA LYS A 883 -9.09 -22.47 -31.82
C LYS A 883 -7.80 -22.66 -32.61
N TYR A 884 -6.68 -22.42 -31.93
CA TYR A 884 -5.35 -22.56 -32.53
C TYR A 884 -4.64 -23.79 -31.96
N SER A 885 -3.87 -24.50 -32.81
CA SER A 885 -2.87 -25.50 -32.44
C SER A 885 -1.58 -25.21 -33.19
N VAL A 886 -0.46 -25.40 -32.55
CA VAL A 886 0.87 -25.18 -33.15
C VAL A 886 1.59 -26.51 -33.29
N PHE A 887 2.13 -26.75 -34.46
CA PHE A 887 2.91 -27.96 -34.79
C PHE A 887 4.35 -27.58 -35.09
N ILE A 888 5.29 -28.27 -34.48
CA ILE A 888 6.70 -28.26 -34.86
C ILE A 888 6.97 -29.54 -35.66
N VAL A 889 7.54 -29.40 -36.85
CA VAL A 889 7.90 -30.52 -37.73
C VAL A 889 9.40 -30.56 -37.90
N GLN A 890 10.04 -31.54 -37.25
CA GLN A 890 11.51 -31.76 -37.31
C GLN A 890 11.86 -33.20 -37.59
N PRO A 891 11.98 -33.57 -38.89
CA PRO A 891 12.29 -34.96 -39.29
C PRO A 891 13.74 -35.37 -39.05
N GLY A 892 14.61 -34.45 -38.67
CA GLY A 892 15.99 -34.72 -38.26
C GLY A 892 16.15 -35.34 -36.87
N VAL A 893 15.03 -35.62 -36.17
CA VAL A 893 14.99 -36.26 -34.85
C VAL A 893 13.94 -37.36 -34.87
N SER A 894 14.23 -38.49 -34.23
CA SER A 894 13.27 -39.56 -33.96
C SER A 894 12.89 -39.60 -32.50
N LYS A 895 11.83 -40.34 -32.19
CA LYS A 895 11.42 -40.53 -30.81
C LYS A 895 12.54 -41.09 -29.94
N ASP A 896 13.29 -42.05 -30.45
CA ASP A 896 14.41 -42.65 -29.72
C ASP A 896 15.59 -41.69 -29.52
N SER A 897 15.91 -40.87 -30.54
CA SER A 897 17.05 -39.94 -30.54
C SER A 897 16.76 -38.60 -29.79
N ALA A 898 15.54 -38.35 -29.39
CA ALA A 898 15.19 -37.16 -28.63
C ALA A 898 15.87 -37.19 -27.25
N SER A 899 16.88 -36.32 -27.07
CA SER A 899 17.64 -36.17 -25.83
C SER A 899 16.84 -35.35 -24.81
N ASP A 900 17.26 -35.43 -23.54
CA ASP A 900 16.65 -34.62 -22.46
C ASP A 900 16.78 -33.10 -22.71
N GLU A 901 17.84 -32.67 -23.38
CA GLU A 901 18.04 -31.26 -23.79
C GLU A 901 16.99 -30.82 -24.81
N ILE A 902 16.71 -31.68 -25.84
CA ILE A 902 15.63 -31.42 -26.80
C ILE A 902 14.28 -31.40 -26.11
N LEU A 903 13.99 -32.37 -25.21
CA LEU A 903 12.74 -32.44 -24.47
C LEU A 903 12.59 -31.25 -23.50
N SER A 904 13.68 -30.74 -22.93
CA SER A 904 13.66 -29.54 -22.10
C SER A 904 13.29 -28.29 -22.92
N LEU A 905 13.91 -28.08 -24.09
CA LEU A 905 13.60 -26.96 -24.98
C LEU A 905 12.14 -27.02 -25.48
N LEU A 906 11.65 -28.18 -25.83
CA LEU A 906 10.27 -28.41 -26.22
C LEU A 906 9.31 -28.17 -25.02
N GLY A 907 9.67 -28.56 -23.82
CA GLY A 907 8.92 -28.30 -22.58
C GLY A 907 8.84 -26.82 -22.24
N VAL A 908 9.93 -26.08 -22.44
CA VAL A 908 9.94 -24.60 -22.33
C VAL A 908 8.99 -23.98 -23.36
N THR A 909 9.02 -24.45 -24.59
CA THR A 909 8.15 -23.95 -25.67
C THR A 909 6.70 -24.31 -25.43
N GLU A 910 6.40 -25.52 -24.97
CA GLU A 910 5.05 -25.95 -24.60
C GLU A 910 4.49 -25.09 -23.43
N SER A 911 5.29 -24.91 -22.37
CA SER A 911 4.91 -24.07 -21.23
C SER A 911 4.64 -22.64 -21.67
N PHE A 912 5.49 -22.07 -22.54
CA PHE A 912 5.29 -20.74 -23.09
C PHE A 912 3.96 -20.64 -23.84
N LEU A 913 3.68 -21.56 -24.76
CA LEU A 913 2.45 -21.56 -25.55
C LEU A 913 1.22 -21.76 -24.67
N LYS A 914 1.25 -22.73 -23.77
CA LYS A 914 0.13 -23.08 -22.90
C LYS A 914 -0.20 -22.01 -21.87
N GLU A 915 0.80 -21.50 -21.17
CA GLU A 915 0.58 -20.50 -20.11
C GLU A 915 0.27 -19.12 -20.69
N ARG A 916 0.94 -18.75 -21.79
CA ARG A 916 0.78 -17.46 -22.41
C ARG A 916 -0.48 -17.35 -23.27
N THR A 917 -0.81 -18.41 -24.00
CA THR A 917 -1.84 -18.36 -25.03
C THR A 917 -2.91 -19.46 -24.89
N GLY A 918 -2.71 -20.45 -24.04
CA GLY A 918 -3.57 -21.62 -23.97
C GLY A 918 -3.53 -22.49 -25.24
N ILE A 919 -2.53 -22.31 -26.14
CA ILE A 919 -2.35 -23.08 -27.37
C ILE A 919 -1.60 -24.36 -27.01
N GLU A 920 -2.04 -25.47 -27.59
CA GLU A 920 -1.39 -26.77 -27.47
C GLU A 920 -0.25 -26.92 -28.49
N LEU A 921 0.94 -27.33 -28.02
CA LEU A 921 2.06 -27.70 -28.85
C LEU A 921 2.00 -29.19 -29.23
N LYS A 922 2.15 -29.48 -30.52
CA LYS A 922 2.31 -30.83 -31.05
C LYS A 922 3.62 -30.92 -31.85
N VAL A 923 4.34 -32.01 -31.71
CA VAL A 923 5.66 -32.18 -32.35
C VAL A 923 5.66 -33.41 -33.22
N ILE A 924 6.04 -33.24 -34.48
CA ILE A 924 6.12 -34.28 -35.48
C ILE A 924 7.59 -34.60 -35.76
N VAL A 925 7.98 -35.87 -35.61
CA VAL A 925 9.34 -36.37 -35.72
C VAL A 925 9.42 -37.54 -36.72
N ASN A 926 10.62 -38.05 -36.94
CA ASN A 926 10.82 -39.20 -37.83
C ASN A 926 10.47 -40.53 -37.16
N LYS A 927 9.76 -41.38 -37.89
CA LYS A 927 9.42 -42.74 -37.47
C LYS A 927 10.63 -43.68 -37.47
N LYS A 928 11.64 -43.44 -38.30
CA LYS A 928 12.87 -44.24 -38.31
C LYS A 928 13.69 -43.90 -37.07
N SER A 929 14.23 -44.93 -36.42
CA SER A 929 15.23 -44.78 -35.35
C SER A 929 16.60 -44.44 -35.97
N LEU A 930 17.53 -43.95 -35.13
CA LEU A 930 18.94 -43.68 -35.50
C LEU A 930 19.60 -44.84 -36.16
#